data_15b03f41bb573d0875c9c73e9b29ada9
#
_entry.id   15b03f41bb573d0875c9c73e9b29ada9
#
_cell.length_a   1.000
_cell.length_b   1.000
_cell.length_c   1.000
_cell.angle_alpha   90.00
_cell.angle_beta   90.00
_cell.angle_gamma   90.00
#
_symmetry.space_group_name_H-M   'P 1'
#
loop_
_entity.id
_entity.type
_entity.pdbx_description
1 polymer ?
#
loop_
_entity_poly.entity_id
_entity_poly.type
_entity_poly.pdbx_seq_one_letter_code
_entity_poly.pdbx_strand_id
1 'polypeptide(L)'
;MNELDSKTLLKLLIPFKVLAITLFLSGLYVFGYEFWFQHDLTLEPINDFFRIINNRFNIFDKRLYYHLFIGFFLACSFIPTNVLPTKHISAKITISLLLLGVILFYFPFVNPLLYIIFTIIGFFMLMFGFLSIRTGMTINKNKDEFNTLQENFSQFEQKLENPYSVNLPTYYFVKNDEDKLEKRHGWINIVNPFRASLVMGTPGSGKSFCFINPAIEQMLHKYFAMYLYDFKFPTLSTLAYNHFLWAQKEAQKKVEHLEEEDFEVRKIASAYAYANAKCYVLNFDSPAFSHGANPLNAKLVQSDTDAKDAAETIMLALNPESRKNRDFFVLSAINLVQALIMWLRQYKNGKYCTFAHMVELLNIELDELFPILMSVKNLEAIVKPFADAFKEGAMDQLQGQVASAKMPLVAIAGENMWWICTHEDFELDVNDPLEPKLLCVGNNPKKKETYAPLLSLYTSQIIKTINNQNKHHSSVMLDELPTIYLNGLDNLIATARSNKVAVYLGIQDISQLEVGYGKERATALINTIGNFFSGQVQGDTARFVSNMFGKNLQKSTSVSISQDGNISKSVNETRDLIIPENKVANLTQGFFVGRVADDFDQPIDKKLFHCKIDIDTQKIEEDEKKFVDIPIITHFDKGNAPQIYMQEYYEEFTSHFKDYTNGKNSEAILMMEQILCKSDSNCVYTLNYDDFQIDCNNLSYFTLNILKTKLNIHKSFTQELFDKKIKKKLIKYYIKQLCDYDFLERMGQYNGNQNRYYVTIWMKAHVRANYYKIKEDILEITTEVIDELLKNPETQRLFRSEYLERWRNIQEGMYDEEMYDEEMYDEEIYDDTWNYPS
;
A
#
# COMPACT_ATOMS: atom_id res chain seq x y z
N MET A 1 26.18 3.40 -28.01
CA MET A 1 26.83 3.55 -29.32
C MET A 1 27.55 4.89 -29.24
N ASN A 2 28.84 4.80 -28.92
CA ASN A 2 29.69 5.92 -28.55
C ASN A 2 29.60 7.05 -29.59
N GLU A 3 29.73 8.28 -29.12
CA GLU A 3 30.01 9.47 -29.88
C GLU A 3 31.23 9.28 -30.83
N LEU A 4 31.07 8.48 -31.83
CA LEU A 4 31.94 8.52 -32.99
C LEU A 4 31.63 9.87 -33.61
N ASP A 5 32.52 10.76 -33.30
CA ASP A 5 32.67 12.14 -33.65
C ASP A 5 31.80 12.49 -34.87
N SER A 6 30.76 13.28 -34.65
CA SER A 6 29.90 13.78 -35.74
C SER A 6 30.76 14.52 -36.78
N LYS A 7 31.94 15.05 -36.38
CA LYS A 7 32.96 15.62 -37.24
C LYS A 7 33.64 14.58 -38.12
N THR A 8 33.88 13.37 -37.62
CA THR A 8 34.51 12.29 -38.38
C THR A 8 33.53 11.72 -39.43
N LEU A 9 32.25 11.59 -39.05
CA LEU A 9 31.21 11.16 -39.98
C LEU A 9 30.98 12.21 -41.09
N LEU A 10 30.98 13.49 -40.76
CA LEU A 10 30.90 14.58 -41.74
C LEU A 10 32.05 14.54 -42.74
N LYS A 11 33.30 14.31 -42.26
CA LYS A 11 34.48 14.17 -43.15
C LYS A 11 34.31 12.96 -44.08
N LEU A 12 33.72 11.87 -43.66
CA LEU A 12 33.46 10.68 -44.48
C LEU A 12 32.37 10.90 -45.57
N LEU A 13 31.44 11.84 -45.34
CA LEU A 13 30.39 12.15 -46.31
C LEU A 13 30.84 13.15 -47.39
N ILE A 14 31.92 13.89 -47.20
CA ILE A 14 32.46 14.85 -48.21
C ILE A 14 32.81 14.14 -49.51
N PRO A 15 33.53 13.00 -49.55
CA PRO A 15 33.87 12.31 -50.78
C PRO A 15 32.64 11.94 -51.59
N PHE A 16 31.55 11.49 -50.94
CA PHE A 16 30.31 11.14 -51.62
C PHE A 16 29.65 12.38 -52.29
N LYS A 17 29.70 13.53 -51.66
CA LYS A 17 29.24 14.79 -52.24
C LYS A 17 30.05 15.20 -53.45
N VAL A 18 31.38 15.18 -53.29
CA VAL A 18 32.28 15.53 -54.40
C VAL A 18 32.06 14.61 -55.57
N LEU A 19 31.97 13.31 -55.31
CA LEU A 19 31.73 12.31 -56.34
C LEU A 19 30.36 12.51 -57.05
N ALA A 20 29.29 12.76 -56.30
CA ALA A 20 27.96 13.01 -56.86
C ALA A 20 27.97 14.27 -57.76
N ILE A 21 28.64 15.35 -57.32
CA ILE A 21 28.73 16.58 -58.10
C ILE A 21 29.59 16.38 -59.34
N THR A 22 30.72 15.69 -59.22
CA THR A 22 31.61 15.38 -60.37
C THR A 22 30.90 14.52 -61.40
N LEU A 23 30.20 13.47 -60.97
CA LEU A 23 29.37 12.66 -61.84
C LEU A 23 28.23 13.45 -62.47
N PHE A 24 27.59 14.34 -61.70
CA PHE A 24 26.54 15.18 -62.24
C PHE A 24 27.05 16.11 -63.35
N LEU A 25 28.17 16.80 -63.14
CA LEU A 25 28.79 17.71 -64.12
C LEU A 25 29.25 16.96 -65.36
N SER A 26 29.90 15.79 -65.20
CA SER A 26 30.34 14.96 -66.31
C SER A 26 29.13 14.39 -67.11
N GLY A 27 28.05 14.01 -66.43
CA GLY A 27 26.81 13.59 -67.07
C GLY A 27 26.14 14.70 -67.88
N LEU A 28 26.09 15.92 -67.33
CA LEU A 28 25.57 17.07 -68.07
C LEU A 28 26.40 17.35 -69.34
N TYR A 29 27.70 17.20 -69.25
CA TYR A 29 28.56 17.40 -70.39
C TYR A 29 28.38 16.32 -71.48
N VAL A 30 28.47 15.04 -71.07
CA VAL A 30 28.42 13.92 -72.00
C VAL A 30 27.04 13.73 -72.66
N PHE A 31 25.97 13.73 -71.87
CA PHE A 31 24.60 13.51 -72.39
C PHE A 31 23.97 14.77 -72.97
N GLY A 32 24.51 15.95 -72.69
CA GLY A 32 24.15 17.23 -73.27
C GLY A 32 25.08 17.64 -74.43
N TYR A 33 25.95 16.74 -74.89
CA TYR A 33 27.03 17.04 -75.85
C TYR A 33 26.57 17.77 -77.13
N GLU A 34 25.43 17.38 -77.70
CA GLU A 34 24.89 18.04 -78.91
C GLU A 34 24.61 19.51 -78.67
N PHE A 35 24.14 19.91 -77.51
CA PHE A 35 23.92 21.30 -77.17
C PHE A 35 25.26 22.08 -77.04
N TRP A 36 26.26 21.50 -76.39
CA TRP A 36 27.56 22.12 -76.20
C TRP A 36 28.31 22.27 -77.56
N PHE A 37 28.15 21.27 -78.41
CA PHE A 37 28.73 21.27 -79.75
C PHE A 37 28.11 22.34 -80.65
N GLN A 38 26.81 22.51 -80.64
CA GLN A 38 26.12 23.55 -81.40
C GLN A 38 26.45 24.96 -81.05
N HIS A 39 26.97 25.18 -79.83
CA HIS A 39 27.29 26.48 -79.28
C HIS A 39 28.81 26.73 -79.12
N ASP A 40 29.65 25.91 -79.74
CA ASP A 40 31.10 25.96 -79.73
C ASP A 40 31.67 25.93 -78.29
N LEU A 41 31.02 25.27 -77.34
CA LEU A 41 31.45 25.16 -75.97
C LEU A 41 32.09 23.78 -75.68
N THR A 42 32.55 23.06 -76.67
CA THR A 42 33.24 21.78 -76.52
C THR A 42 34.74 21.99 -76.55
N LEU A 43 35.44 21.24 -75.63
CA LEU A 43 36.92 21.26 -75.59
C LEU A 43 37.45 19.86 -75.96
N GLU A 44 38.27 19.80 -77.01
CA GLU A 44 38.83 18.51 -77.51
C GLU A 44 39.49 17.68 -76.42
N PRO A 45 40.33 18.23 -75.52
CA PRO A 45 40.92 17.41 -74.42
C PRO A 45 39.92 16.78 -73.48
N ILE A 46 38.78 17.43 -73.25
CA ILE A 46 37.74 16.94 -72.38
C ILE A 46 36.93 15.85 -73.11
N ASN A 47 36.70 16.02 -74.42
CA ASN A 47 36.05 15.02 -75.22
C ASN A 47 36.84 13.71 -75.29
N ASP A 48 38.15 13.81 -75.55
CA ASP A 48 39.05 12.67 -75.58
C ASP A 48 39.15 11.98 -74.21
N PHE A 49 39.17 12.74 -73.12
CA PHE A 49 39.15 12.19 -71.77
C PHE A 49 37.89 11.36 -71.50
N PHE A 50 36.72 11.88 -71.78
CA PHE A 50 35.46 11.11 -71.60
C PHE A 50 35.32 9.93 -72.56
N ARG A 51 35.86 10.05 -73.77
CA ARG A 51 35.92 8.97 -74.75
C ARG A 51 36.78 7.80 -74.30
N ILE A 52 37.96 8.09 -73.72
CA ILE A 52 38.85 7.09 -73.14
C ILE A 52 38.16 6.38 -71.95
N ILE A 53 37.52 7.13 -71.06
CA ILE A 53 36.83 6.58 -69.93
C ILE A 53 35.65 5.67 -70.39
N ASN A 54 34.87 6.13 -71.34
CA ASN A 54 33.76 5.31 -71.81
C ASN A 54 34.21 4.06 -72.49
N ASN A 55 35.25 4.13 -73.32
CA ASN A 55 35.82 2.94 -73.99
C ASN A 55 36.40 1.92 -73.02
N ARG A 56 36.84 2.32 -71.83
CA ARG A 56 37.43 1.41 -70.84
C ARG A 56 36.41 0.85 -69.83
N PHE A 57 35.39 1.64 -69.51
CA PHE A 57 34.45 1.27 -68.42
C PHE A 57 32.97 1.22 -68.82
N ASN A 58 32.60 1.61 -70.05
CA ASN A 58 31.23 1.68 -70.56
C ASN A 58 30.24 2.44 -69.65
N ILE A 59 30.72 3.46 -68.95
CA ILE A 59 29.98 4.16 -67.89
C ILE A 59 28.84 4.99 -68.46
N PHE A 60 29.05 5.56 -69.68
CA PHE A 60 28.08 6.46 -70.30
C PHE A 60 27.13 5.76 -71.29
N ASP A 61 27.22 4.44 -71.49
CA ASP A 61 26.38 3.69 -72.45
C ASP A 61 24.88 3.71 -72.12
N LYS A 62 24.55 3.72 -70.83
CA LYS A 62 23.19 3.72 -70.37
C LYS A 62 22.91 4.87 -69.43
N ARG A 63 22.32 5.91 -69.97
CA ARG A 63 21.99 7.15 -69.21
C ARG A 63 21.27 6.90 -67.91
N LEU A 64 20.27 5.96 -67.90
CA LEU A 64 19.51 5.68 -66.69
C LEU A 64 20.40 5.15 -65.55
N TYR A 65 21.28 4.18 -65.84
CA TYR A 65 22.19 3.67 -64.83
C TYR A 65 23.15 4.73 -64.30
N TYR A 66 23.61 5.62 -65.16
CA TYR A 66 24.47 6.74 -64.75
C TYR A 66 23.78 7.69 -63.77
N HIS A 67 22.53 8.07 -64.07
CA HIS A 67 21.73 8.90 -63.17
C HIS A 67 21.38 8.16 -61.87
N LEU A 68 21.19 6.87 -61.86
CA LEU A 68 20.99 6.07 -60.67
C LEU A 68 22.25 6.13 -59.76
N PHE A 69 23.44 6.05 -60.34
CA PHE A 69 24.67 6.20 -59.54
C PHE A 69 24.80 7.61 -58.93
N ILE A 70 24.48 8.65 -59.66
CA ILE A 70 24.45 10.00 -59.10
C ILE A 70 23.45 10.10 -57.99
N GLY A 71 22.23 9.60 -58.15
CA GLY A 71 21.20 9.60 -57.12
C GLY A 71 21.61 8.84 -55.89
N PHE A 72 22.29 7.69 -56.04
CA PHE A 72 22.79 6.88 -54.94
C PHE A 72 23.86 7.64 -54.12
N PHE A 73 24.88 8.22 -54.80
CA PHE A 73 25.93 8.97 -54.07
C PHE A 73 25.38 10.26 -53.48
N LEU A 74 24.41 10.89 -54.12
CA LEU A 74 23.71 12.05 -53.57
C LEU A 74 22.95 11.66 -52.30
N ALA A 75 22.16 10.56 -52.30
CA ALA A 75 21.45 10.09 -51.11
C ALA A 75 22.40 9.71 -49.99
N CYS A 76 23.49 8.99 -50.29
CA CYS A 76 24.52 8.64 -49.30
C CYS A 76 25.19 9.89 -48.67
N SER A 77 25.32 10.96 -49.44
CA SER A 77 25.96 12.22 -48.93
C SER A 77 25.10 12.95 -47.92
N PHE A 78 23.82 12.65 -47.80
CA PHE A 78 22.89 13.29 -46.84
C PHE A 78 22.41 12.35 -45.74
N ILE A 79 23.18 11.32 -45.41
CA ILE A 79 22.91 10.47 -44.26
C ILE A 79 22.80 11.34 -43.00
N PRO A 80 21.76 11.16 -42.13
CA PRO A 80 21.53 11.96 -40.96
C PRO A 80 22.73 11.95 -40.00
N THR A 81 23.19 13.12 -39.58
CA THR A 81 24.24 13.33 -38.58
C THR A 81 23.67 14.19 -37.46
N ASN A 82 24.17 14.05 -36.25
CA ASN A 82 23.66 14.74 -35.06
C ASN A 82 23.92 16.28 -35.04
N VAL A 83 23.78 16.97 -36.16
CA VAL A 83 23.95 18.41 -36.23
C VAL A 83 22.57 19.08 -36.19
N LEU A 84 22.38 20.01 -35.27
CA LEU A 84 21.12 20.72 -35.05
C LEU A 84 20.67 21.56 -36.26
N PRO A 85 19.42 21.46 -36.68
CA PRO A 85 18.86 22.24 -37.77
C PRO A 85 18.40 23.63 -37.33
N THR A 86 18.44 24.58 -38.26
CA THR A 86 18.08 25.97 -38.05
C THR A 86 16.63 26.32 -38.47
N LYS A 87 15.94 25.49 -39.24
CA LYS A 87 14.55 25.73 -39.67
C LYS A 87 13.77 24.42 -39.95
N HIS A 88 12.48 24.40 -39.64
CA HIS A 88 11.57 23.34 -39.98
C HIS A 88 11.03 23.45 -41.40
N ILE A 89 11.13 22.37 -42.17
CA ILE A 89 10.53 22.27 -43.51
C ILE A 89 9.37 21.24 -43.39
N SER A 90 8.20 21.60 -43.89
CA SER A 90 7.02 20.73 -43.85
C SER A 90 7.27 19.42 -44.63
N ALA A 91 6.86 18.29 -44.03
CA ALA A 91 6.98 16.97 -44.66
C ALA A 91 6.31 16.89 -46.05
N LYS A 92 5.23 17.65 -46.27
CA LYS A 92 4.57 17.74 -47.58
C LYS A 92 5.48 18.37 -48.63
N ILE A 93 6.20 19.43 -48.30
CA ILE A 93 7.14 20.11 -49.20
C ILE A 93 8.33 19.19 -49.54
N THR A 94 8.85 18.50 -48.51
CA THR A 94 9.97 17.54 -48.69
C THR A 94 9.61 16.40 -49.65
N ILE A 95 8.41 15.79 -49.47
CA ILE A 95 7.91 14.71 -50.34
C ILE A 95 7.69 15.24 -51.78
N SER A 96 7.13 16.44 -51.94
CA SER A 96 6.89 17.05 -53.24
C SER A 96 8.20 17.34 -53.95
N LEU A 97 9.23 17.87 -53.26
CA LEU A 97 10.56 18.11 -53.83
C LEU A 97 11.23 16.82 -54.30
N LEU A 98 11.14 15.75 -53.51
CA LEU A 98 11.72 14.46 -53.88
C LEU A 98 10.98 13.84 -55.07
N LEU A 99 9.63 13.79 -55.08
CA LEU A 99 8.90 13.25 -56.19
C LEU A 99 9.12 14.01 -57.48
N LEU A 100 9.03 15.34 -57.45
CA LEU A 100 9.24 16.15 -58.62
C LEU A 100 10.70 16.08 -59.10
N GLY A 101 11.64 16.07 -58.12
CA GLY A 101 13.07 15.91 -58.38
C GLY A 101 13.41 14.60 -59.06
N VAL A 102 12.81 13.46 -58.61
CA VAL A 102 12.95 12.14 -59.29
C VAL A 102 12.43 12.21 -60.72
N ILE A 103 11.21 12.74 -60.93
CA ILE A 103 10.62 12.83 -62.23
C ILE A 103 11.53 13.65 -63.21
N LEU A 104 11.94 14.84 -62.78
CA LEU A 104 12.75 15.69 -63.65
C LEU A 104 14.17 15.17 -63.89
N PHE A 105 14.78 14.54 -62.92
CA PHE A 105 16.17 14.04 -63.01
C PHE A 105 16.27 12.75 -63.85
N TYR A 106 15.31 11.85 -63.78
CA TYR A 106 15.37 10.56 -64.46
C TYR A 106 14.58 10.51 -65.78
N PHE A 107 13.78 11.54 -66.10
CA PHE A 107 13.01 11.55 -67.30
C PHE A 107 13.90 11.62 -68.56
N PRO A 108 13.64 10.78 -69.57
CA PRO A 108 14.46 10.67 -70.78
C PRO A 108 14.13 11.79 -71.79
N PHE A 109 14.49 13.04 -71.48
CA PHE A 109 14.31 14.13 -72.44
C PHE A 109 15.17 13.90 -73.71
N VAL A 110 14.53 14.05 -74.87
CA VAL A 110 15.19 13.88 -76.16
C VAL A 110 15.91 15.14 -76.59
N ASN A 111 15.33 16.30 -76.32
CA ASN A 111 15.94 17.58 -76.64
C ASN A 111 17.13 17.88 -75.67
N PRO A 112 18.34 18.09 -76.16
CA PRO A 112 19.54 18.33 -75.32
C PRO A 112 19.42 19.53 -74.40
N LEU A 113 18.82 20.61 -74.84
CA LEU A 113 18.61 21.80 -74.02
C LEU A 113 17.65 21.52 -72.87
N LEU A 114 16.54 20.91 -73.16
CA LEU A 114 15.54 20.51 -72.15
C LEU A 114 16.15 19.52 -71.16
N TYR A 115 16.96 18.59 -71.65
CA TYR A 115 17.70 17.67 -70.79
C TYR A 115 18.56 18.41 -69.76
N ILE A 116 19.40 19.33 -70.22
CA ILE A 116 20.30 20.10 -69.34
C ILE A 116 19.49 20.85 -68.29
N ILE A 117 18.47 21.61 -68.69
CA ILE A 117 17.65 22.41 -67.78
C ILE A 117 16.95 21.55 -66.73
N PHE A 118 16.21 20.51 -67.16
CA PHE A 118 15.43 19.72 -66.21
C PHE A 118 16.29 18.80 -65.35
N THR A 119 17.44 18.34 -65.84
CA THR A 119 18.39 17.56 -65.03
C THR A 119 19.01 18.41 -63.97
N ILE A 120 19.36 19.68 -64.27
CA ILE A 120 19.86 20.64 -63.23
C ILE A 120 18.77 20.89 -62.17
N ILE A 121 17.57 21.23 -62.59
CA ILE A 121 16.45 21.49 -61.66
C ILE A 121 16.17 20.25 -60.82
N GLY A 122 16.10 19.08 -61.41
CA GLY A 122 15.87 17.81 -60.75
C GLY A 122 16.93 17.45 -59.71
N PHE A 123 18.21 17.67 -60.05
CA PHE A 123 19.35 17.46 -59.17
C PHE A 123 19.28 18.35 -57.93
N PHE A 124 19.00 19.63 -58.07
CA PHE A 124 18.87 20.55 -56.94
C PHE A 124 17.61 20.21 -56.11
N MET A 125 16.50 19.84 -56.73
CA MET A 125 15.31 19.40 -55.98
C MET A 125 15.57 18.16 -55.13
N LEU A 126 16.27 17.17 -55.68
CA LEU A 126 16.69 15.98 -54.93
C LEU A 126 17.64 16.34 -53.78
N MET A 127 18.63 17.22 -54.06
CA MET A 127 19.57 17.70 -53.05
C MET A 127 18.84 18.39 -51.89
N PHE A 128 17.90 19.29 -52.17
CA PHE A 128 17.10 19.96 -51.14
C PHE A 128 16.15 19.02 -50.43
N GLY A 129 15.57 18.04 -51.13
CA GLY A 129 14.74 17.00 -50.56
C GLY A 129 15.51 16.13 -49.55
N PHE A 130 16.68 15.64 -49.93
CA PHE A 130 17.54 14.87 -49.03
C PHE A 130 18.06 15.72 -47.86
N LEU A 131 18.37 16.99 -48.08
CA LEU A 131 18.72 17.91 -46.99
C LEU A 131 17.57 18.09 -45.99
N SER A 132 16.32 18.19 -46.47
CA SER A 132 15.13 18.31 -45.65
C SER A 132 14.87 17.05 -44.85
N ILE A 133 15.05 15.83 -45.42
CA ILE A 133 14.98 14.56 -44.66
C ILE A 133 16.02 14.55 -43.55
N ARG A 134 17.29 14.91 -43.89
CA ARG A 134 18.35 14.96 -42.91
C ARG A 134 18.00 15.88 -41.73
N THR A 135 17.48 17.08 -41.98
CA THR A 135 17.07 18.02 -40.94
C THR A 135 15.88 17.48 -40.12
N GLY A 136 14.89 16.85 -40.75
CA GLY A 136 13.74 16.26 -40.11
C GLY A 136 14.08 15.08 -39.18
N MET A 137 14.97 14.19 -39.60
CA MET A 137 15.40 13.03 -38.79
C MET A 137 16.25 13.41 -37.58
N THR A 138 16.97 14.53 -37.61
CA THR A 138 17.77 15.01 -36.48
C THR A 138 16.95 15.69 -35.38
N ILE A 139 15.76 16.23 -35.73
CA ILE A 139 14.87 16.93 -34.78
C ILE A 139 14.27 16.00 -33.75
N ASN A 140 13.91 14.76 -34.13
CA ASN A 140 13.25 13.82 -33.20
C ASN A 140 14.15 13.14 -32.18
N LYS A 141 15.47 13.19 -32.33
CA LYS A 141 16.42 12.50 -31.42
C LYS A 141 16.92 13.34 -30.23
N ASN A 142 16.69 14.65 -30.21
CA ASN A 142 17.28 15.57 -29.23
C ASN A 142 16.25 16.51 -28.57
N LYS A 143 14.97 16.17 -28.52
CA LYS A 143 14.08 16.83 -27.55
C LYS A 143 14.38 16.22 -26.20
N ASP A 144 15.22 16.88 -25.45
CA ASP A 144 15.31 16.67 -24.03
C ASP A 144 13.96 17.09 -23.43
N GLU A 145 13.14 16.12 -23.09
CA GLU A 145 11.78 16.33 -22.56
C GLU A 145 11.79 17.19 -21.29
N PHE A 146 12.91 17.23 -20.60
CA PHE A 146 13.09 17.96 -19.35
C PHE A 146 13.78 19.31 -19.53
N ASN A 147 14.37 19.57 -20.70
CA ASN A 147 15.08 20.81 -21.03
C ASN A 147 14.30 21.75 -21.96
N THR A 148 13.07 21.50 -22.17
CA THR A 148 12.23 22.47 -22.86
C THR A 148 12.03 23.67 -21.94
N LEU A 149 11.86 24.85 -22.50
CA LEU A 149 11.39 26.07 -21.82
C LEU A 149 10.01 25.86 -21.13
N GLN A 150 9.55 24.64 -21.05
CA GLN A 150 8.31 24.17 -20.45
C GLN A 150 8.56 23.93 -18.97
N GLU A 151 7.88 24.68 -18.15
CA GLU A 151 8.00 24.56 -16.72
C GLU A 151 7.27 23.35 -16.14
N ASN A 152 6.34 22.74 -16.92
CA ASN A 152 5.43 21.68 -16.47
C ASN A 152 5.39 20.54 -17.49
N PHE A 153 5.21 19.33 -16.98
CA PHE A 153 5.05 18.12 -17.80
C PHE A 153 4.17 17.08 -17.07
N SER A 154 3.40 16.33 -17.82
CA SER A 154 2.56 15.25 -17.30
C SER A 154 3.33 13.93 -17.22
N GLN A 155 2.86 13.05 -16.36
CA GLN A 155 3.35 11.68 -16.33
C GLN A 155 2.90 10.91 -17.57
N PHE A 156 1.60 10.97 -17.92
CA PHE A 156 1.04 10.31 -19.10
C PHE A 156 -0.18 11.05 -19.62
N GLU A 157 -0.46 10.92 -20.92
CA GLU A 157 -1.62 11.60 -21.52
C GLU A 157 -2.91 10.78 -21.40
N GLN A 158 -2.80 9.46 -21.22
CA GLN A 158 -3.94 8.56 -21.12
C GLN A 158 -4.13 8.03 -19.70
N LYS A 159 -5.38 7.73 -19.36
CA LYS A 159 -5.72 7.04 -18.10
C LYS A 159 -5.34 5.57 -18.20
N LEU A 160 -4.52 5.10 -17.26
CA LEU A 160 -4.16 3.68 -17.12
C LEU A 160 -4.95 3.08 -15.96
N GLU A 161 -6.02 2.37 -16.25
CA GLU A 161 -6.88 1.80 -15.24
C GLU A 161 -6.64 0.31 -15.04
N ASN A 162 -6.60 -0.10 -13.77
CA ASN A 162 -6.63 -1.50 -13.35
C ASN A 162 -7.48 -1.63 -12.07
N PRO A 163 -7.75 -2.84 -11.56
CA PRO A 163 -8.58 -3.04 -10.38
C PRO A 163 -8.10 -2.33 -9.11
N TYR A 164 -6.85 -1.92 -9.06
CA TYR A 164 -6.23 -1.32 -7.87
C TYR A 164 -5.73 0.11 -8.10
N SER A 165 -5.60 0.56 -9.35
CA SER A 165 -5.02 1.86 -9.68
C SER A 165 -5.78 3.04 -9.08
N VAL A 166 -5.03 4.10 -8.76
CA VAL A 166 -5.56 5.43 -8.45
C VAL A 166 -5.10 6.39 -9.53
N ASN A 167 -6.04 7.04 -10.21
CA ASN A 167 -5.76 7.87 -11.37
C ASN A 167 -6.22 9.31 -11.09
N LEU A 168 -5.28 10.25 -11.16
CA LEU A 168 -5.55 11.66 -10.91
C LEU A 168 -5.53 12.42 -12.23
N PRO A 169 -6.61 13.08 -12.63
CA PRO A 169 -6.62 13.93 -13.82
C PRO A 169 -5.73 15.16 -13.57
N THR A 170 -4.99 15.54 -14.59
CA THR A 170 -4.04 16.65 -14.49
C THR A 170 -4.08 17.53 -15.72
N TYR A 171 -3.55 18.74 -15.57
CA TYR A 171 -3.19 19.56 -16.70
C TYR A 171 -1.82 20.20 -16.53
N TYR A 172 -1.22 20.51 -17.65
CA TYR A 172 0.09 21.13 -17.72
C TYR A 172 0.17 22.09 -18.91
N PHE A 173 1.13 23.00 -18.88
CA PHE A 173 1.28 24.01 -19.90
C PHE A 173 2.49 23.71 -20.78
N VAL A 174 2.29 23.80 -22.08
CA VAL A 174 3.34 23.58 -23.10
C VAL A 174 3.44 24.84 -23.94
N LYS A 175 4.64 25.35 -24.15
CA LYS A 175 4.87 26.39 -25.14
C LYS A 175 4.80 25.79 -26.55
N ASN A 176 3.93 26.32 -27.40
CA ASN A 176 3.90 25.96 -28.81
C ASN A 176 5.02 26.65 -29.59
N ASP A 177 5.11 26.37 -30.88
CA ASP A 177 6.15 26.96 -31.77
C ASP A 177 6.08 28.50 -31.88
N GLU A 178 4.98 29.14 -31.45
CA GLU A 178 4.74 30.57 -31.38
C GLU A 178 5.04 31.17 -29.99
N ASP A 179 5.69 30.43 -29.09
CA ASP A 179 5.91 30.82 -27.69
C ASP A 179 4.64 31.07 -26.85
N LYS A 180 3.46 30.63 -27.32
CA LYS A 180 2.21 30.69 -26.59
C LYS A 180 2.03 29.46 -25.69
N LEU A 181 1.53 29.69 -24.47
CA LEU A 181 1.21 28.61 -23.54
C LEU A 181 -0.07 27.91 -23.97
N GLU A 182 0.01 26.62 -24.26
CA GLU A 182 -1.12 25.73 -24.55
C GLU A 182 -1.38 24.84 -23.33
N LYS A 183 -2.63 24.80 -22.86
CA LYS A 183 -3.06 23.89 -21.78
C LYS A 183 -3.28 22.51 -22.38
N ARG A 184 -2.62 21.49 -21.83
CA ARG A 184 -2.81 20.07 -22.17
C ARG A 184 -3.28 19.29 -20.97
N HIS A 185 -4.11 18.29 -21.20
CA HIS A 185 -4.59 17.38 -20.19
C HIS A 185 -3.72 16.11 -20.14
N GLY A 186 -3.63 15.52 -18.96
CA GLY A 186 -2.89 14.30 -18.73
C GLY A 186 -3.38 13.61 -17.45
N TRP A 187 -2.66 12.60 -17.06
CA TRP A 187 -2.97 11.80 -15.87
C TRP A 187 -1.73 11.55 -15.05
N ILE A 188 -1.91 11.44 -13.75
CA ILE A 188 -0.99 10.75 -12.86
C ILE A 188 -1.62 9.40 -12.57
N ASN A 189 -0.99 8.33 -13.04
CA ASN A 189 -1.48 6.97 -12.93
C ASN A 189 -0.66 6.22 -11.86
N ILE A 190 -1.25 6.00 -10.71
CA ILE A 190 -0.68 5.14 -9.66
C ILE A 190 -1.17 3.72 -9.96
N VAL A 191 -0.53 3.03 -10.88
CA VAL A 191 -0.93 1.68 -11.31
C VAL A 191 -0.64 0.64 -10.23
N ASN A 192 0.35 0.89 -9.37
CA ASN A 192 0.70 0.02 -8.26
C ASN A 192 0.69 0.77 -6.92
N PRO A 193 -0.49 0.92 -6.28
CA PRO A 193 -0.61 1.59 -4.99
C PRO A 193 0.05 0.81 -3.85
N PHE A 194 0.32 -0.49 -4.02
CA PHE A 194 0.96 -1.36 -3.03
C PHE A 194 2.46 -1.09 -2.84
N ARG A 195 3.05 -0.20 -3.63
CA ARG A 195 4.43 0.27 -3.46
C ARG A 195 4.55 1.50 -2.56
N ALA A 196 3.60 1.69 -1.69
CA ALA A 196 3.44 2.83 -0.80
C ALA A 196 3.48 4.19 -1.51
N SER A 197 2.78 5.15 -0.98
CA SER A 197 2.68 6.53 -1.49
C SER A 197 2.99 7.52 -0.38
N LEU A 198 3.94 8.40 -0.59
CA LEU A 198 4.24 9.52 0.28
C LEU A 198 3.72 10.82 -0.33
N VAL A 199 2.87 11.52 0.39
CA VAL A 199 2.30 12.80 -0.04
C VAL A 199 2.79 13.91 0.88
N MET A 200 3.59 14.81 0.34
CA MET A 200 4.20 15.92 1.07
C MET A 200 3.62 17.27 0.66
N GLY A 201 3.59 18.19 1.61
CA GLY A 201 3.28 19.58 1.32
C GLY A 201 2.88 20.37 2.55
N THR A 202 3.24 21.66 2.55
CA THR A 202 2.84 22.60 3.60
C THR A 202 1.31 22.72 3.70
N PRO A 203 0.78 23.21 4.82
CA PRO A 203 -0.64 23.51 4.93
C PRO A 203 -1.09 24.44 3.80
N GLY A 204 -2.19 24.08 3.12
CA GLY A 204 -2.70 24.84 1.98
C GLY A 204 -2.10 24.44 0.62
N SER A 205 -1.13 23.55 0.53
CA SER A 205 -0.59 23.04 -0.75
C SER A 205 -1.61 22.26 -1.58
N GLY A 206 -2.72 21.82 -0.98
CA GLY A 206 -3.76 21.01 -1.62
C GLY A 206 -3.60 19.51 -1.39
N LYS A 207 -2.71 19.06 -0.52
CA LYS A 207 -2.42 17.64 -0.24
C LYS A 207 -3.68 16.79 -0.05
N SER A 208 -4.52 17.13 0.93
CA SER A 208 -5.73 16.36 1.23
C SER A 208 -6.73 16.44 0.09
N PHE A 209 -7.02 17.65 -0.39
CA PHE A 209 -8.04 17.89 -1.39
C PHE A 209 -7.70 17.35 -2.79
N CYS A 210 -6.43 17.51 -3.21
CA CYS A 210 -6.01 17.10 -4.55
C CYS A 210 -5.62 15.62 -4.65
N PHE A 211 -5.19 15.03 -3.53
CA PHE A 211 -4.62 13.70 -3.56
C PHE A 211 -5.34 12.71 -2.65
N ILE A 212 -5.47 13.03 -1.33
CA ILE A 212 -5.99 12.07 -0.35
C ILE A 212 -7.48 11.80 -0.61
N ASN A 213 -8.30 12.83 -0.83
CA ASN A 213 -9.74 12.66 -1.09
C ASN A 213 -10.01 11.81 -2.33
N PRO A 214 -9.42 12.09 -3.52
CA PRO A 214 -9.62 11.24 -4.69
C PRO A 214 -9.06 9.82 -4.53
N ALA A 215 -8.02 9.63 -3.71
CA ALA A 215 -7.50 8.30 -3.41
C ALA A 215 -8.48 7.50 -2.54
N ILE A 216 -9.05 8.11 -1.48
CA ILE A 216 -10.08 7.50 -0.64
C ILE A 216 -11.29 7.09 -1.49
N GLU A 217 -11.83 8.03 -2.30
CA GLU A 217 -12.95 7.78 -3.19
C GLU A 217 -12.69 6.57 -4.10
N GLN A 218 -11.61 6.61 -4.89
CA GLN A 218 -11.33 5.56 -5.87
C GLN A 218 -11.05 4.21 -5.23
N MET A 219 -10.38 4.17 -4.08
CA MET A 219 -10.12 2.93 -3.38
C MET A 219 -11.39 2.30 -2.81
N LEU A 220 -12.24 3.08 -2.15
CA LEU A 220 -13.52 2.56 -1.65
C LEU A 220 -14.42 2.10 -2.79
N HIS A 221 -14.45 2.82 -3.93
CA HIS A 221 -15.19 2.41 -5.12
C HIS A 221 -14.63 1.13 -5.79
N LYS A 222 -13.39 0.78 -5.49
CA LYS A 222 -12.74 -0.48 -5.90
C LYS A 222 -12.76 -1.55 -4.78
N TYR A 223 -13.62 -1.35 -3.79
CA TYR A 223 -13.86 -2.30 -2.70
C TYR A 223 -12.65 -2.57 -1.80
N PHE A 224 -11.78 -1.61 -1.59
CA PHE A 224 -10.72 -1.72 -0.60
C PHE A 224 -11.29 -1.68 0.82
N ALA A 225 -10.88 -2.60 1.67
CA ALA A 225 -10.96 -2.39 3.11
C ALA A 225 -10.02 -1.24 3.48
N MET A 226 -10.39 -0.39 4.42
CA MET A 226 -9.63 0.83 4.67
C MET A 226 -9.46 1.11 6.16
N TYR A 227 -8.20 1.32 6.55
CA TYR A 227 -7.85 2.00 7.78
C TYR A 227 -7.51 3.46 7.47
N LEU A 228 -8.26 4.40 8.05
CA LEU A 228 -8.12 5.84 7.84
C LEU A 228 -7.82 6.54 9.15
N TYR A 229 -6.61 7.08 9.29
CA TYR A 229 -6.25 8.00 10.35
C TYR A 229 -6.55 9.44 9.92
N ASP A 230 -7.55 10.05 10.53
CA ASP A 230 -8.04 11.40 10.25
C ASP A 230 -7.52 12.37 11.31
N PHE A 231 -6.50 13.14 10.98
CA PHE A 231 -5.88 14.10 11.91
C PHE A 231 -6.81 15.25 12.30
N LYS A 232 -7.77 15.57 11.43
CA LYS A 232 -8.76 16.65 11.65
C LYS A 232 -10.18 16.09 11.63
N PHE A 233 -10.41 15.09 12.46
CA PHE A 233 -11.72 14.44 12.53
C PHE A 233 -12.86 15.48 12.69
N PRO A 234 -14.01 15.35 11.98
CA PRO A 234 -14.38 14.19 11.13
C PRO A 234 -14.19 14.41 9.62
N THR A 235 -13.29 15.28 9.18
CA THR A 235 -13.23 15.76 7.79
C THR A 235 -13.08 14.63 6.76
N LEU A 236 -12.02 13.83 6.88
CA LEU A 236 -11.78 12.71 5.97
C LEU A 236 -12.69 11.52 6.28
N SER A 237 -13.06 11.35 7.53
CA SER A 237 -13.94 10.28 7.98
C SER A 237 -15.35 10.41 7.41
N THR A 238 -15.93 11.62 7.37
CA THR A 238 -17.24 11.88 6.74
C THR A 238 -17.19 11.62 5.24
N LEU A 239 -16.15 12.06 4.55
CA LEU A 239 -15.95 11.77 3.14
C LEU A 239 -15.86 10.25 2.90
N ALA A 240 -15.02 9.55 3.64
CA ALA A 240 -14.85 8.10 3.51
C ALA A 240 -16.15 7.35 3.81
N TYR A 241 -16.90 7.75 4.84
CA TYR A 241 -18.18 7.15 5.20
C TYR A 241 -19.19 7.23 4.04
N ASN A 242 -19.31 8.36 3.37
CA ASN A 242 -20.25 8.53 2.26
C ASN A 242 -19.85 7.71 1.03
N HIS A 243 -18.56 7.68 0.68
CA HIS A 243 -18.08 6.83 -0.41
C HIS A 243 -18.18 5.33 -0.08
N PHE A 244 -18.02 4.97 1.19
CA PHE A 244 -18.25 3.61 1.67
C PHE A 244 -19.71 3.18 1.50
N LEU A 245 -20.66 4.02 1.92
CA LEU A 245 -22.10 3.73 1.76
C LEU A 245 -22.46 3.55 0.29
N TRP A 246 -21.90 4.38 -0.59
CA TRP A 246 -22.11 4.25 -2.03
C TRP A 246 -21.53 2.93 -2.54
N ALA A 247 -20.29 2.61 -2.21
CA ALA A 247 -19.60 1.40 -2.65
C ALA A 247 -20.29 0.12 -2.14
N GLN A 248 -20.75 0.12 -0.88
CA GLN A 248 -21.50 -0.99 -0.32
C GLN A 248 -22.82 -1.22 -1.05
N LYS A 249 -23.57 -0.14 -1.34
CA LYS A 249 -24.83 -0.24 -2.10
C LYS A 249 -24.60 -0.76 -3.52
N GLU A 250 -23.54 -0.34 -4.19
CA GLU A 250 -23.19 -0.86 -5.51
C GLU A 250 -22.73 -2.30 -5.47
N ALA A 251 -22.01 -2.70 -4.41
CA ALA A 251 -21.63 -4.09 -4.17
C ALA A 251 -22.87 -4.98 -3.95
N GLN A 252 -23.81 -4.52 -3.12
CA GLN A 252 -25.06 -5.22 -2.86
C GLN A 252 -25.87 -5.44 -4.15
N LYS A 253 -26.04 -4.40 -4.98
CA LYS A 253 -26.73 -4.52 -6.28
C LYS A 253 -26.07 -5.56 -7.21
N LYS A 254 -24.73 -5.61 -7.22
CA LYS A 254 -24.00 -6.58 -8.05
C LYS A 254 -24.23 -8.02 -7.56
N VAL A 255 -24.41 -8.21 -6.27
CA VAL A 255 -24.61 -9.51 -5.66
C VAL A 255 -26.08 -9.98 -5.80
N GLU A 256 -27.06 -9.07 -5.74
CA GLU A 256 -28.49 -9.39 -5.88
C GLU A 256 -28.86 -10.04 -7.24
N HIS A 257 -28.07 -9.80 -8.27
CA HIS A 257 -28.32 -10.28 -9.64
C HIS A 257 -27.58 -11.59 -9.98
N LEU A 258 -26.82 -12.15 -9.04
CA LEU A 258 -26.04 -13.37 -9.25
C LEU A 258 -26.71 -14.55 -8.58
N GLU A 259 -27.17 -15.51 -9.37
CA GLU A 259 -27.45 -16.85 -8.91
C GLU A 259 -26.13 -17.53 -8.52
N GLU A 260 -26.09 -18.25 -7.40
CA GLU A 260 -24.88 -18.77 -6.74
C GLU A 260 -23.99 -19.72 -7.59
N GLU A 261 -24.40 -20.07 -8.80
CA GLU A 261 -23.73 -21.08 -9.64
C GLU A 261 -22.72 -20.51 -10.67
N ASP A 262 -22.55 -19.19 -10.77
CA ASP A 262 -21.72 -18.65 -11.83
C ASP A 262 -20.23 -18.59 -11.48
N PHE A 263 -19.39 -19.22 -12.34
CA PHE A 263 -17.94 -19.10 -12.40
C PHE A 263 -17.42 -17.63 -12.40
N GLU A 264 -18.31 -16.67 -12.62
CA GLU A 264 -18.09 -15.23 -12.46
C GLU A 264 -17.92 -14.79 -11.00
N VAL A 265 -18.31 -15.61 -10.01
CA VAL A 265 -18.21 -15.29 -8.56
C VAL A 265 -16.76 -15.00 -8.15
N ARG A 266 -15.75 -15.67 -8.74
CA ARG A 266 -14.35 -15.39 -8.45
C ARG A 266 -13.89 -14.00 -8.93
N LYS A 267 -14.43 -13.49 -10.01
CA LYS A 267 -14.17 -12.12 -10.49
C LYS A 267 -14.87 -11.06 -9.63
N ILE A 268 -15.92 -11.45 -8.93
CA ILE A 268 -16.75 -10.56 -8.11
C ILE A 268 -16.55 -10.81 -6.60
N ALA A 269 -15.61 -11.68 -6.23
CA ALA A 269 -15.36 -12.04 -4.83
C ALA A 269 -15.13 -10.81 -3.92
N SER A 270 -14.46 -9.77 -4.40
CA SER A 270 -14.27 -8.54 -3.64
C SER A 270 -15.56 -7.73 -3.47
N ALA A 271 -16.43 -7.70 -4.47
CA ALA A 271 -17.74 -7.07 -4.34
C ALA A 271 -18.65 -7.86 -3.40
N TYR A 272 -18.61 -9.19 -3.47
CA TYR A 272 -19.38 -10.07 -2.58
C TYR A 272 -19.00 -9.86 -1.11
N ALA A 273 -17.71 -9.86 -0.80
CA ALA A 273 -17.22 -9.55 0.53
C ALA A 273 -17.64 -8.14 0.99
N TYR A 274 -17.53 -7.16 0.08
CA TYR A 274 -17.81 -5.77 0.39
C TYR A 274 -19.30 -5.45 0.58
N ALA A 275 -20.20 -6.26 0.05
CA ALA A 275 -21.64 -6.14 0.31
C ALA A 275 -21.98 -6.28 1.81
N ASN A 276 -21.15 -7.05 2.55
CA ASN A 276 -21.27 -7.23 3.99
C ASN A 276 -20.30 -6.36 4.81
N ALA A 277 -19.56 -5.48 4.16
CA ALA A 277 -18.59 -4.60 4.80
C ALA A 277 -19.24 -3.72 5.87
N LYS A 278 -18.48 -3.38 6.91
CA LYS A 278 -18.95 -2.52 8.00
C LYS A 278 -18.05 -1.30 8.15
N CYS A 279 -18.66 -0.22 8.64
CA CYS A 279 -17.94 1.01 8.98
C CYS A 279 -17.88 1.16 10.49
N TYR A 280 -16.66 1.39 11.00
CA TYR A 280 -16.40 1.64 12.41
C TYR A 280 -15.64 2.96 12.58
N VAL A 281 -15.89 3.61 13.71
CA VAL A 281 -15.27 4.89 14.05
C VAL A 281 -14.70 4.81 15.46
N LEU A 282 -13.46 5.25 15.65
CA LEU A 282 -12.85 5.47 16.95
C LEU A 282 -12.61 6.96 17.14
N ASN A 283 -13.25 7.55 18.17
CA ASN A 283 -13.18 8.97 18.48
C ASN A 283 -13.09 9.20 19.99
N PHE A 284 -11.90 9.52 20.47
CA PHE A 284 -11.64 9.74 21.89
C PHE A 284 -12.26 11.02 22.46
N ASP A 285 -12.68 11.95 21.60
CA ASP A 285 -13.32 13.20 22.07
C ASP A 285 -14.76 12.99 22.50
N SER A 286 -15.47 12.07 21.84
CA SER A 286 -16.89 11.84 22.08
C SER A 286 -17.25 10.35 21.94
N PRO A 287 -17.46 9.67 23.05
CA PRO A 287 -17.92 8.28 23.03
C PRO A 287 -19.25 8.06 22.28
N ALA A 288 -20.11 9.06 22.21
CA ALA A 288 -21.37 8.97 21.45
C ALA A 288 -21.15 8.75 19.94
N PHE A 289 -20.04 9.25 19.40
CA PHE A 289 -19.63 9.07 18.01
C PHE A 289 -18.46 8.10 17.87
N SER A 290 -18.34 7.14 18.79
CA SER A 290 -17.29 6.16 18.79
C SER A 290 -17.82 4.77 19.03
N HIS A 291 -17.23 3.80 18.34
CA HIS A 291 -17.24 2.41 18.76
C HIS A 291 -16.15 2.18 19.78
N GLY A 292 -16.26 1.11 20.55
CA GLY A 292 -15.20 0.62 21.41
C GLY A 292 -14.42 -0.51 20.78
N ALA A 293 -13.12 -0.55 20.99
CA ALA A 293 -12.27 -1.66 20.62
C ALA A 293 -11.08 -1.74 21.57
N ASN A 294 -10.73 -2.92 21.99
CA ASN A 294 -9.61 -3.13 22.91
C ASN A 294 -8.31 -3.41 22.13
N PRO A 295 -7.32 -2.50 22.13
CA PRO A 295 -6.06 -2.69 21.41
C PRO A 295 -5.10 -3.68 22.09
N LEU A 296 -5.37 -4.06 23.34
CA LEU A 296 -4.62 -5.06 24.10
C LEU A 296 -5.37 -6.39 24.26
N ASN A 297 -6.43 -6.59 23.48
CA ASN A 297 -7.17 -7.84 23.52
C ASN A 297 -6.24 -9.06 23.44
N ALA A 298 -6.53 -10.09 24.20
CA ALA A 298 -5.73 -11.31 24.28
C ALA A 298 -5.56 -12.02 22.90
N LYS A 299 -6.45 -11.77 21.95
CA LYS A 299 -6.32 -12.25 20.56
C LYS A 299 -5.23 -11.51 19.78
N LEU A 300 -4.97 -10.25 20.10
CA LEU A 300 -3.94 -9.43 19.46
C LEU A 300 -2.57 -9.60 20.15
N VAL A 301 -2.59 -9.75 21.49
CA VAL A 301 -1.40 -9.95 22.28
C VAL A 301 -1.27 -11.44 22.61
N GLN A 302 -0.80 -12.22 21.63
CA GLN A 302 -0.71 -13.68 21.78
C GLN A 302 0.59 -14.15 22.45
N SER A 303 1.68 -13.41 22.30
CA SER A 303 3.01 -13.74 22.75
C SER A 303 3.60 -12.66 23.66
N ASP A 304 4.69 -13.04 24.35
CA ASP A 304 5.48 -12.12 25.16
C ASP A 304 6.11 -11.01 24.29
N THR A 305 6.39 -11.33 23.01
CA THR A 305 6.88 -10.37 22.04
C THR A 305 5.81 -9.34 21.70
N ASP A 306 4.55 -9.74 21.54
CA ASP A 306 3.46 -8.81 21.28
C ASP A 306 3.23 -7.86 22.44
N ALA A 307 3.31 -8.37 23.68
CA ALA A 307 3.22 -7.54 24.89
C ALA A 307 4.35 -6.53 24.96
N LYS A 308 5.58 -6.95 24.61
CA LYS A 308 6.73 -6.05 24.54
C LYS A 308 6.55 -4.98 23.48
N ASP A 309 6.14 -5.35 22.28
CA ASP A 309 5.89 -4.40 21.17
C ASP A 309 4.81 -3.37 21.54
N ALA A 310 3.75 -3.81 22.21
CA ALA A 310 2.70 -2.93 22.70
C ALA A 310 3.23 -1.95 23.75
N ALA A 311 3.96 -2.46 24.75
CA ALA A 311 4.59 -1.65 25.80
C ALA A 311 5.58 -0.64 25.20
N GLU A 312 6.43 -1.08 24.30
CA GLU A 312 7.39 -0.22 23.61
C GLU A 312 6.70 0.87 22.80
N THR A 313 5.64 0.51 22.05
CA THR A 313 4.87 1.46 21.24
C THR A 313 4.26 2.55 22.14
N ILE A 314 3.61 2.17 23.23
CA ILE A 314 2.98 3.12 24.16
C ILE A 314 4.04 4.04 24.78
N MET A 315 5.10 3.47 25.37
CA MET A 315 6.09 4.24 26.10
C MET A 315 6.91 5.17 25.21
N LEU A 316 7.27 4.74 23.98
CA LEU A 316 7.97 5.58 23.01
C LEU A 316 7.05 6.63 22.36
N ALA A 317 5.75 6.38 22.31
CA ALA A 317 4.79 7.38 21.86
C ALA A 317 4.60 8.48 22.92
N LEU A 318 4.58 8.10 24.20
CA LEU A 318 4.49 9.02 25.34
C LEU A 318 5.74 9.89 25.51
N ASN A 319 6.91 9.35 25.19
CA ASN A 319 8.18 10.06 25.36
C ASN A 319 8.99 10.10 24.04
N PRO A 320 8.79 11.11 23.19
CA PRO A 320 9.46 11.22 21.89
C PRO A 320 10.99 11.30 21.97
N GLU A 321 11.56 11.86 23.03
CA GLU A 321 13.00 11.97 23.20
C GLU A 321 13.65 10.60 23.39
N SER A 322 12.93 9.70 24.07
CA SER A 322 13.38 8.32 24.32
C SER A 322 13.46 7.46 23.05
N ARG A 323 12.88 7.89 21.94
CA ARG A 323 13.00 7.21 20.63
C ARG A 323 14.44 7.21 20.11
N LYS A 324 15.19 8.27 20.42
CA LYS A 324 16.58 8.45 20.01
C LYS A 324 17.57 7.84 21.00
N ASN A 325 17.27 7.94 22.28
CA ASN A 325 18.16 7.51 23.33
C ASN A 325 17.37 6.77 24.42
N ARG A 326 17.51 5.45 24.47
CA ARG A 326 16.81 4.60 25.43
C ARG A 326 17.69 4.46 26.68
N ASP A 327 17.43 5.28 27.67
CA ASP A 327 18.11 5.20 28.98
C ASP A 327 17.53 4.07 29.84
N PHE A 328 18.13 3.91 31.02
CA PHE A 328 17.73 2.89 31.97
C PHE A 328 16.26 3.04 32.41
N PHE A 329 15.77 4.27 32.62
CA PHE A 329 14.41 4.50 33.11
C PHE A 329 13.38 4.17 32.04
N VAL A 330 13.65 4.49 30.77
CA VAL A 330 12.79 4.14 29.64
C VAL A 330 12.71 2.63 29.45
N LEU A 331 13.84 1.92 29.51
CA LEU A 331 13.87 0.46 29.43
C LEU A 331 13.12 -0.18 30.59
N SER A 332 13.30 0.35 31.82
CA SER A 332 12.56 -0.11 32.99
C SER A 332 11.05 0.10 32.83
N ALA A 333 10.62 1.27 32.36
CA ALA A 333 9.23 1.56 32.12
C ALA A 333 8.61 0.60 31.09
N ILE A 334 9.30 0.33 29.97
CA ILE A 334 8.87 -0.64 28.95
C ILE A 334 8.73 -2.04 29.56
N ASN A 335 9.71 -2.49 30.33
CA ASN A 335 9.69 -3.82 30.97
C ASN A 335 8.54 -3.94 31.97
N LEU A 336 8.29 -2.89 32.76
CA LEU A 336 7.19 -2.90 33.73
C LEU A 336 5.83 -2.98 32.98
N VAL A 337 5.61 -2.14 31.97
CA VAL A 337 4.38 -2.15 31.18
C VAL A 337 4.21 -3.49 30.47
N GLN A 338 5.28 -4.06 29.93
CA GLN A 338 5.27 -5.42 29.35
C GLN A 338 4.80 -6.45 30.38
N ALA A 339 5.35 -6.42 31.58
CA ALA A 339 4.98 -7.35 32.64
C ALA A 339 3.51 -7.23 33.04
N LEU A 340 2.99 -6.00 33.13
CA LEU A 340 1.56 -5.73 33.38
C LEU A 340 0.66 -6.32 32.30
N ILE A 341 0.98 -6.08 31.03
CA ILE A 341 0.21 -6.62 29.91
C ILE A 341 0.24 -8.16 29.90
N MET A 342 1.41 -8.76 30.12
CA MET A 342 1.57 -10.21 30.17
C MET A 342 0.79 -10.83 31.34
N TRP A 343 0.77 -10.18 32.49
CA TRP A 343 -0.01 -10.62 33.63
C TRP A 343 -1.51 -10.53 33.34
N LEU A 344 -2.00 -9.37 32.86
CA LEU A 344 -3.41 -9.17 32.53
C LEU A 344 -3.90 -10.13 31.44
N ARG A 345 -3.03 -10.46 30.47
CA ARG A 345 -3.34 -11.45 29.43
C ARG A 345 -3.63 -12.84 30.02
N GLN A 346 -2.96 -13.22 31.09
CA GLN A 346 -3.14 -14.51 31.76
C GLN A 346 -4.28 -14.47 32.77
N TYR A 347 -4.52 -13.32 33.39
CA TYR A 347 -5.57 -13.14 34.39
C TYR A 347 -6.96 -13.29 33.77
N LYS A 348 -7.76 -14.18 34.30
CA LYS A 348 -9.14 -14.52 33.83
C LYS A 348 -9.24 -14.67 32.30
N ASN A 349 -8.27 -15.36 31.68
CA ASN A 349 -8.16 -15.57 30.23
C ASN A 349 -8.08 -14.26 29.40
N GLY A 350 -7.52 -13.21 29.97
CA GLY A 350 -7.33 -11.92 29.32
C GLY A 350 -8.57 -11.02 29.28
N LYS A 351 -9.62 -11.35 30.03
CA LYS A 351 -10.84 -10.52 30.11
C LYS A 351 -10.55 -9.06 30.46
N TYR A 352 -9.57 -8.84 31.34
CA TYR A 352 -9.16 -7.52 31.80
C TYR A 352 -7.87 -7.04 31.13
N CYS A 353 -7.41 -7.66 30.07
CA CYS A 353 -6.24 -7.20 29.34
C CYS A 353 -6.60 -6.00 28.45
N THR A 354 -6.77 -4.85 29.07
CA THR A 354 -7.09 -3.58 28.42
C THR A 354 -6.13 -2.50 28.90
N PHE A 355 -6.05 -1.41 28.16
CA PHE A 355 -5.23 -0.25 28.56
C PHE A 355 -5.65 0.30 29.92
N ALA A 356 -6.95 0.40 30.16
CA ALA A 356 -7.52 0.93 31.39
C ALA A 356 -7.10 0.06 32.60
N HIS A 357 -7.31 -1.25 32.52
CA HIS A 357 -6.95 -2.15 33.61
C HIS A 357 -5.43 -2.20 33.85
N MET A 358 -4.63 -2.01 32.80
CA MET A 358 -3.18 -1.90 32.94
C MET A 358 -2.78 -0.67 33.76
N VAL A 359 -3.42 0.48 33.53
CA VAL A 359 -3.17 1.70 34.31
C VAL A 359 -3.59 1.53 35.78
N GLU A 360 -4.74 0.92 36.00
CA GLU A 360 -5.21 0.66 37.38
C GLU A 360 -4.32 -0.35 38.13
N LEU A 361 -3.88 -1.40 37.45
CA LEU A 361 -2.94 -2.33 38.05
C LEU A 361 -1.62 -1.63 38.45
N LEU A 362 -1.18 -0.62 37.68
CA LEU A 362 -0.02 0.17 37.99
C LEU A 362 -0.25 1.15 39.18
N ASN A 363 -1.49 1.41 39.53
CA ASN A 363 -1.87 2.30 40.64
C ASN A 363 -1.86 1.59 42.01
N ILE A 364 -1.81 0.27 42.04
CA ILE A 364 -1.72 -0.54 43.26
C ILE A 364 -0.40 -0.24 43.98
N GLU A 365 -0.38 -0.37 45.29
CA GLU A 365 0.82 -0.19 46.11
C GLU A 365 1.91 -1.21 45.73
N LEU A 366 3.18 -0.82 45.78
CA LEU A 366 4.29 -1.63 45.26
C LEU A 366 4.47 -2.94 46.05
N ASP A 367 4.14 -2.96 47.31
CA ASP A 367 4.18 -4.14 48.19
C ASP A 367 3.09 -5.18 47.83
N GLU A 368 2.04 -4.75 47.17
CA GLU A 368 1.01 -5.64 46.59
C GLU A 368 1.30 -5.99 45.13
N LEU A 369 1.76 -5.02 44.33
CA LEU A 369 1.99 -5.20 42.90
C LEU A 369 3.08 -6.23 42.58
N PHE A 370 4.24 -6.13 43.22
CA PHE A 370 5.35 -7.00 42.87
C PHE A 370 5.13 -8.46 43.26
N PRO A 371 4.56 -8.82 44.38
CA PRO A 371 4.13 -10.21 44.66
C PRO A 371 3.18 -10.75 43.60
N ILE A 372 2.25 -9.95 43.13
CA ILE A 372 1.31 -10.31 42.07
C ILE A 372 2.05 -10.64 40.78
N LEU A 373 2.93 -9.76 40.31
CA LEU A 373 3.70 -9.96 39.09
C LEU A 373 4.69 -11.14 39.20
N MET A 374 5.33 -11.30 40.37
CA MET A 374 6.28 -12.39 40.60
C MET A 374 5.61 -13.76 40.73
N SER A 375 4.32 -13.84 40.97
CA SER A 375 3.59 -15.10 41.04
C SER A 375 3.56 -15.83 39.71
N VAL A 376 3.80 -15.15 38.59
CA VAL A 376 3.81 -15.71 37.26
C VAL A 376 5.26 -16.00 36.82
N LYS A 377 5.58 -17.27 36.67
CA LYS A 377 6.94 -17.73 36.34
C LYS A 377 7.56 -17.09 35.10
N ASN A 378 6.76 -16.85 34.05
CA ASN A 378 7.26 -16.24 32.81
C ASN A 378 7.63 -14.74 33.00
N LEU A 379 7.13 -14.09 34.04
CA LEU A 379 7.42 -12.70 34.35
C LEU A 379 8.65 -12.53 35.25
N GLU A 380 9.08 -13.61 35.92
CA GLU A 380 10.18 -13.55 36.92
C GLU A 380 11.42 -12.84 36.38
N ALA A 381 11.85 -13.18 35.17
CA ALA A 381 13.05 -12.59 34.56
C ALA A 381 12.90 -11.07 34.30
N ILE A 382 11.71 -10.61 33.94
CA ILE A 382 11.43 -9.21 33.61
C ILE A 382 11.24 -8.40 34.87
N VAL A 383 10.57 -8.98 35.89
CA VAL A 383 10.19 -8.30 37.14
C VAL A 383 11.31 -8.38 38.19
N LYS A 384 12.21 -9.36 38.09
CA LYS A 384 13.26 -9.59 39.06
C LYS A 384 14.10 -8.35 39.42
N PRO A 385 14.55 -7.50 38.48
CA PRO A 385 15.30 -6.29 38.85
C PRO A 385 14.53 -5.34 39.76
N PHE A 386 13.22 -5.22 39.58
CA PHE A 386 12.35 -4.40 40.45
C PHE A 386 12.14 -5.07 41.82
N ALA A 387 11.91 -6.38 41.78
CA ALA A 387 11.73 -7.14 43.02
C ALA A 387 12.98 -7.20 43.89
N ASP A 388 14.15 -7.29 43.28
CA ASP A 388 15.42 -7.24 43.99
C ASP A 388 15.66 -5.85 44.62
N ALA A 389 15.39 -4.76 43.86
CA ALA A 389 15.44 -3.39 44.39
C ALA A 389 14.47 -3.19 45.58
N PHE A 390 13.27 -3.77 45.49
CA PHE A 390 12.29 -3.77 46.55
C PHE A 390 12.80 -4.50 47.80
N LYS A 391 13.34 -5.71 47.63
CA LYS A 391 13.89 -6.53 48.76
C LYS A 391 15.12 -5.92 49.40
N GLU A 392 15.98 -5.28 48.61
CA GLU A 392 17.20 -4.61 49.12
C GLU A 392 16.91 -3.24 49.77
N GLY A 393 15.66 -2.78 49.72
CA GLY A 393 15.26 -1.51 50.29
C GLY A 393 15.69 -0.28 49.46
N ALA A 394 16.05 -0.46 48.19
CA ALA A 394 16.42 0.61 47.27
C ALA A 394 15.16 1.34 46.72
N MET A 395 14.34 1.84 47.65
CA MET A 395 13.01 2.39 47.35
C MET A 395 13.04 3.62 46.46
N ASP A 396 14.03 4.49 46.60
CA ASP A 396 14.14 5.72 45.78
C ASP A 396 14.37 5.37 44.31
N GLN A 397 15.22 4.39 44.05
CA GLN A 397 15.48 3.90 42.68
C GLN A 397 14.23 3.21 42.11
N LEU A 398 13.59 2.36 42.89
CA LEU A 398 12.39 1.64 42.49
C LEU A 398 11.24 2.59 42.20
N GLN A 399 11.00 3.57 43.06
CA GLN A 399 9.99 4.60 42.84
C GLN A 399 10.27 5.39 41.56
N GLY A 400 11.53 5.73 41.26
CA GLY A 400 11.94 6.38 40.02
C GLY A 400 11.62 5.56 38.78
N GLN A 401 11.90 4.24 38.83
CA GLN A 401 11.59 3.33 37.73
C GLN A 401 10.08 3.19 37.48
N VAL A 402 9.30 3.00 38.55
CA VAL A 402 7.85 2.91 38.48
C VAL A 402 7.22 4.24 38.05
N ALA A 403 7.68 5.35 38.58
CA ALA A 403 7.20 6.69 38.23
C ALA A 403 7.43 6.99 36.73
N SER A 404 8.52 6.51 36.14
CA SER A 404 8.80 6.69 34.71
C SER A 404 7.76 6.03 33.80
N ALA A 405 7.10 4.98 34.29
CA ALA A 405 5.95 4.37 33.57
C ALA A 405 4.63 5.01 33.99
N LYS A 406 4.42 5.20 35.32
CA LYS A 406 3.13 5.60 35.89
C LYS A 406 2.72 7.02 35.47
N MET A 407 3.61 7.99 35.62
CA MET A 407 3.28 9.38 35.36
C MET A 407 2.79 9.65 33.95
N PRO A 408 3.47 9.18 32.87
CA PRO A 408 3.01 9.40 31.52
C PRO A 408 1.69 8.66 31.20
N LEU A 409 1.51 7.45 31.73
CA LEU A 409 0.31 6.63 31.48
C LEU A 409 -0.93 7.21 32.17
N VAL A 410 -0.81 7.68 33.40
CA VAL A 410 -1.92 8.32 34.12
C VAL A 410 -2.32 9.65 33.47
N ALA A 411 -1.36 10.38 32.88
CA ALA A 411 -1.64 11.65 32.18
C ALA A 411 -2.54 11.50 30.96
N ILE A 412 -2.58 10.32 30.34
CA ILE A 412 -3.45 10.03 29.20
C ILE A 412 -4.69 9.22 29.60
N ALA A 413 -4.77 8.76 30.83
CA ALA A 413 -5.93 8.03 31.31
C ALA A 413 -7.11 9.01 31.52
N GLY A 414 -8.22 8.76 30.89
CA GLY A 414 -9.44 9.57 31.00
C GLY A 414 -10.68 8.74 30.74
N GLU A 415 -11.82 9.22 31.21
CA GLU A 415 -13.10 8.48 31.15
C GLU A 415 -13.42 8.00 29.71
N ASN A 416 -13.31 8.87 28.73
CA ASN A 416 -13.57 8.52 27.33
C ASN A 416 -12.65 7.40 26.82
N MET A 417 -11.37 7.44 27.19
CA MET A 417 -10.40 6.42 26.80
C MET A 417 -10.69 5.10 27.47
N TRP A 418 -11.11 5.13 28.74
CA TRP A 418 -11.55 3.95 29.46
C TRP A 418 -12.67 3.25 28.71
N TRP A 419 -13.73 3.99 28.41
CA TRP A 419 -14.88 3.44 27.73
C TRP A 419 -14.51 2.82 26.38
N ILE A 420 -13.77 3.56 25.54
CA ILE A 420 -13.41 3.11 24.18
C ILE A 420 -12.47 1.90 24.21
N CYS A 421 -11.49 1.88 25.14
CA CYS A 421 -10.50 0.82 25.19
C CYS A 421 -10.96 -0.45 25.90
N THR A 422 -12.12 -0.43 26.58
CA THR A 422 -12.65 -1.59 27.31
C THR A 422 -13.81 -2.28 26.60
N HIS A 423 -14.47 -1.59 25.66
CA HIS A 423 -15.52 -2.16 24.84
C HIS A 423 -14.94 -2.92 23.65
N GLU A 424 -15.66 -3.90 23.16
CA GLU A 424 -15.29 -4.78 22.05
C GLU A 424 -16.43 -4.86 21.03
N ASP A 425 -16.77 -3.72 20.40
CA ASP A 425 -17.84 -3.67 19.39
C ASP A 425 -17.39 -4.30 18.06
N PHE A 426 -16.08 -4.36 17.82
CA PHE A 426 -15.51 -4.97 16.61
C PHE A 426 -14.06 -5.44 16.83
N GLU A 427 -13.59 -6.32 15.97
CA GLU A 427 -12.20 -6.77 15.93
C GLU A 427 -11.35 -5.84 15.04
N LEU A 428 -10.09 -5.58 15.45
CA LEU A 428 -9.15 -4.72 14.72
C LEU A 428 -8.60 -5.36 13.42
N ASP A 429 -9.17 -6.47 12.98
CA ASP A 429 -8.91 -7.09 11.69
C ASP A 429 -9.69 -6.36 10.59
N VAL A 430 -9.09 -5.32 10.01
CA VAL A 430 -9.74 -4.42 9.06
C VAL A 430 -10.02 -5.10 7.72
N ASN A 431 -9.11 -5.98 7.27
CA ASN A 431 -9.18 -6.62 5.97
C ASN A 431 -9.59 -8.08 6.03
N ASP A 432 -10.48 -8.40 6.97
CA ASP A 432 -11.12 -9.72 7.01
C ASP A 432 -11.78 -10.03 5.66
N PRO A 433 -11.50 -11.18 5.04
CA PRO A 433 -12.07 -11.54 3.75
C PRO A 433 -13.59 -11.67 3.74
N LEU A 434 -14.21 -11.97 4.89
CA LEU A 434 -15.66 -12.16 5.03
C LEU A 434 -16.38 -10.87 5.42
N GLU A 435 -15.72 -9.99 6.16
CA GLU A 435 -16.27 -8.75 6.66
C GLU A 435 -15.22 -7.64 6.56
N PRO A 436 -14.87 -7.20 5.34
CA PRO A 436 -13.95 -6.07 5.17
C PRO A 436 -14.53 -4.82 5.83
N LYS A 437 -13.65 -3.98 6.41
CA LYS A 437 -14.09 -2.84 7.21
C LYS A 437 -13.55 -1.54 6.66
N LEU A 438 -14.35 -0.49 6.80
CA LEU A 438 -13.85 0.88 6.85
C LEU A 438 -13.68 1.24 8.33
N LEU A 439 -12.46 1.45 8.77
CA LEU A 439 -12.16 1.92 10.12
C LEU A 439 -11.61 3.33 10.07
N CYS A 440 -12.40 4.29 10.56
CA CYS A 440 -12.01 5.68 10.71
C CYS A 440 -11.54 5.94 12.13
N VAL A 441 -10.30 6.43 12.29
CA VAL A 441 -9.72 6.75 13.59
C VAL A 441 -9.41 8.22 13.65
N GLY A 442 -10.16 8.93 14.50
CA GLY A 442 -10.11 10.37 14.62
C GLY A 442 -9.05 10.85 15.61
N ASN A 443 -8.36 11.92 15.26
CA ASN A 443 -7.52 12.68 16.18
C ASN A 443 -8.06 14.13 16.29
N ASN A 444 -7.67 14.80 17.35
CA ASN A 444 -7.94 16.20 17.57
C ASN A 444 -6.63 17.00 17.63
N PRO A 445 -6.39 17.95 16.70
CA PRO A 445 -5.15 18.72 16.69
C PRO A 445 -4.85 19.46 18.03
N LYS A 446 -5.88 19.79 18.80
CA LYS A 446 -5.72 20.47 20.11
C LYS A 446 -5.30 19.53 21.22
N LYS A 447 -5.56 18.22 21.08
CA LYS A 447 -5.28 17.18 22.07
C LYS A 447 -4.35 16.10 21.52
N LYS A 448 -3.61 16.40 20.45
CA LYS A 448 -2.79 15.42 19.73
C LYS A 448 -1.81 14.67 20.64
N GLU A 449 -1.22 15.34 21.61
CA GLU A 449 -0.22 14.75 22.52
C GLU A 449 -0.86 13.76 23.51
N THR A 450 -2.10 14.02 23.91
CA THR A 450 -2.85 13.14 24.81
C THR A 450 -3.32 11.88 24.09
N TYR A 451 -3.78 12.00 22.83
CA TYR A 451 -4.32 10.86 22.09
C TYR A 451 -3.26 10.06 21.34
N ALA A 452 -2.15 10.69 20.94
CA ALA A 452 -1.12 10.05 20.13
C ALA A 452 -0.63 8.68 20.65
N PRO A 453 -0.41 8.47 21.94
CA PRO A 453 0.07 7.16 22.44
C PRO A 453 -0.93 6.02 22.19
N LEU A 454 -2.20 6.24 22.46
CA LEU A 454 -3.24 5.25 22.20
C LEU A 454 -3.48 5.07 20.71
N LEU A 455 -3.52 6.15 19.94
CA LEU A 455 -3.62 6.08 18.48
C LEU A 455 -2.44 5.32 17.86
N SER A 456 -1.24 5.50 18.41
CA SER A 456 -0.05 4.74 18.02
C SER A 456 -0.20 3.25 18.31
N LEU A 457 -0.74 2.90 19.49
CA LEU A 457 -1.01 1.52 19.86
C LEU A 457 -2.04 0.88 18.91
N TYR A 458 -3.20 1.52 18.71
CA TYR A 458 -4.22 1.03 17.78
C TYR A 458 -3.67 0.84 16.37
N THR A 459 -3.00 1.86 15.84
CA THR A 459 -2.45 1.81 14.49
C THR A 459 -1.39 0.70 14.36
N SER A 460 -0.53 0.53 15.37
CA SER A 460 0.49 -0.53 15.35
C SER A 460 -0.13 -1.92 15.39
N GLN A 461 -1.19 -2.13 16.16
CA GLN A 461 -1.92 -3.42 16.17
C GLN A 461 -2.63 -3.67 14.82
N ILE A 462 -3.26 -2.65 14.25
CA ILE A 462 -3.93 -2.75 12.94
C ILE A 462 -2.90 -3.05 11.84
N ILE A 463 -1.73 -2.41 11.86
CA ILE A 463 -0.66 -2.70 10.89
C ILE A 463 -0.22 -4.17 10.96
N LYS A 464 -0.14 -4.77 12.14
CA LYS A 464 0.20 -6.19 12.31
C LYS A 464 -0.89 -7.11 11.74
N THR A 465 -2.16 -6.79 11.98
CA THR A 465 -3.29 -7.62 11.53
C THR A 465 -3.56 -7.48 10.04
N ILE A 466 -3.44 -6.26 9.49
CA ILE A 466 -3.73 -5.98 8.08
C ILE A 466 -2.67 -6.54 7.13
N ASN A 467 -1.42 -6.69 7.59
CA ASN A 467 -0.28 -7.07 6.77
C ASN A 467 -0.05 -8.59 6.75
N ASN A 468 -1.10 -9.34 6.52
CA ASN A 468 -1.08 -10.80 6.44
C ASN A 468 -1.49 -11.29 5.04
N GLN A 469 -1.06 -12.49 4.68
CA GLN A 469 -1.43 -13.14 3.42
C GLN A 469 -2.90 -13.56 3.42
N ASN A 470 -3.44 -13.76 2.22
CA ASN A 470 -4.81 -14.25 2.00
C ASN A 470 -5.91 -13.37 2.64
N LYS A 471 -5.62 -12.10 2.88
CA LYS A 471 -6.58 -11.11 3.35
C LYS A 471 -7.20 -10.33 2.18
N HIS A 472 -8.32 -9.66 2.45
CA HIS A 472 -8.92 -8.75 1.48
C HIS A 472 -7.95 -7.60 1.16
N HIS A 473 -7.90 -7.15 -0.11
CA HIS A 473 -7.05 -6.02 -0.48
C HIS A 473 -7.47 -4.76 0.29
N SER A 474 -6.50 -4.03 0.78
CA SER A 474 -6.75 -3.00 1.76
C SER A 474 -5.87 -1.76 1.59
N SER A 475 -6.24 -0.70 2.29
CA SER A 475 -5.46 0.52 2.34
C SER A 475 -5.26 1.00 3.78
N VAL A 476 -4.08 1.54 4.03
CA VAL A 476 -3.70 2.25 5.26
C VAL A 476 -3.46 3.70 4.87
N MET A 477 -4.36 4.58 5.30
CA MET A 477 -4.32 6.02 5.00
C MET A 477 -3.96 6.79 6.26
N LEU A 478 -2.78 7.41 6.30
CA LEU A 478 -2.31 8.24 7.41
C LEU A 478 -2.19 9.69 6.95
N ASP A 479 -3.18 10.52 7.27
CA ASP A 479 -3.24 11.94 6.84
C ASP A 479 -2.04 12.76 7.33
N GLU A 480 -1.59 12.52 8.57
CA GLU A 480 -0.45 13.23 9.16
C GLU A 480 0.40 12.27 10.02
N LEU A 481 1.27 11.51 9.34
CA LEU A 481 2.11 10.48 9.96
C LEU A 481 2.95 10.98 11.17
N PRO A 482 3.61 12.17 11.13
CA PRO A 482 4.45 12.61 12.24
C PRO A 482 3.72 12.80 13.59
N THR A 483 2.40 12.81 13.59
CA THR A 483 1.59 13.01 14.79
C THR A 483 1.42 11.76 15.65
N ILE A 484 1.76 10.59 15.12
CA ILE A 484 1.75 9.30 15.80
C ILE A 484 3.09 8.58 15.60
N TYR A 485 3.43 7.70 16.53
CA TYR A 485 4.63 6.87 16.45
C TYR A 485 4.24 5.42 16.14
N LEU A 486 4.73 4.89 15.04
CA LEU A 486 4.42 3.53 14.60
C LEU A 486 5.66 2.66 14.63
N ASN A 487 5.59 1.63 15.45
CA ASN A 487 6.56 0.55 15.40
C ASN A 487 6.20 -0.41 14.27
N GLY A 488 7.18 -0.82 13.44
CA GLY A 488 6.94 -1.75 12.32
C GLY A 488 6.41 -1.13 11.02
N LEU A 489 6.34 0.20 10.88
CA LEU A 489 5.93 0.86 9.63
C LEU A 489 6.85 0.51 8.45
N ASP A 490 8.13 0.42 8.69
CA ASP A 490 9.16 -0.01 7.73
C ASP A 490 8.90 -1.42 7.21
N ASN A 491 8.54 -2.34 8.11
CA ASN A 491 8.17 -3.71 7.74
C ASN A 491 6.87 -3.74 6.92
N LEU A 492 5.85 -2.96 7.31
CA LEU A 492 4.64 -2.83 6.51
C LEU A 492 4.96 -2.40 5.08
N ILE A 493 5.72 -1.31 4.90
CA ILE A 493 6.04 -0.78 3.57
C ILE A 493 6.82 -1.81 2.74
N ALA A 494 7.73 -2.56 3.35
CA ALA A 494 8.54 -3.56 2.67
C ALA A 494 7.71 -4.76 2.18
N THR A 495 6.69 -5.18 2.93
CA THR A 495 5.89 -6.39 2.66
C THR A 495 4.49 -6.11 2.11
N ALA A 496 4.02 -4.87 2.17
CA ALA A 496 2.68 -4.45 1.77
C ALA A 496 2.28 -4.89 0.35
N ARG A 497 3.24 -4.92 -0.59
CA ARG A 497 2.98 -5.32 -1.97
C ARG A 497 2.51 -6.77 -2.08
N SER A 498 3.16 -7.71 -1.39
CA SER A 498 2.80 -9.12 -1.41
C SER A 498 1.43 -9.37 -0.77
N ASN A 499 1.07 -8.56 0.23
CA ASN A 499 -0.17 -8.68 0.99
C ASN A 499 -1.30 -7.78 0.45
N LYS A 500 -1.10 -7.13 -0.71
CA LYS A 500 -2.05 -6.20 -1.35
C LYS A 500 -2.56 -5.10 -0.40
N VAL A 501 -1.65 -4.52 0.37
CA VAL A 501 -1.92 -3.38 1.25
C VAL A 501 -1.37 -2.11 0.64
N ALA A 502 -2.24 -1.18 0.29
CA ALA A 502 -1.86 0.13 -0.22
C ALA A 502 -1.61 1.08 0.95
N VAL A 503 -0.41 1.64 1.05
CA VAL A 503 -0.03 2.53 2.16
C VAL A 503 0.11 3.96 1.65
N TYR A 504 -0.63 4.89 2.26
CA TYR A 504 -0.59 6.32 1.97
C TYR A 504 -0.16 7.09 3.20
N LEU A 505 0.95 7.79 3.08
CA LEU A 505 1.57 8.54 4.17
C LEU A 505 1.51 10.03 3.85
N GLY A 506 0.75 10.79 4.61
CA GLY A 506 0.72 12.23 4.58
C GLY A 506 1.74 12.83 5.53
N ILE A 507 2.54 13.78 5.05
CA ILE A 507 3.46 14.58 5.89
C ILE A 507 3.46 16.03 5.41
N GLN A 508 3.81 16.96 6.29
CA GLN A 508 3.99 18.36 5.88
C GLN A 508 5.42 18.65 5.48
N ASP A 509 6.36 18.11 6.23
CA ASP A 509 7.78 18.34 6.06
C ASP A 509 8.60 17.13 6.52
N ILE A 510 9.73 16.88 5.86
CA ILE A 510 10.63 15.77 6.22
C ILE A 510 11.23 15.96 7.61
N SER A 511 11.52 17.18 8.01
CA SER A 511 12.09 17.46 9.32
C SER A 511 11.19 17.01 10.47
N GLN A 512 9.86 17.10 10.30
CA GLN A 512 8.91 16.57 11.29
C GLN A 512 8.99 15.04 11.39
N LEU A 513 9.16 14.36 10.26
CA LEU A 513 9.37 12.92 10.24
C LEU A 513 10.71 12.55 10.91
N GLU A 514 11.77 13.31 10.63
CA GLU A 514 13.08 13.12 11.26
C GLU A 514 13.05 13.32 12.79
N VAL A 515 12.27 14.29 13.27
CA VAL A 515 12.06 14.51 14.70
C VAL A 515 11.32 13.32 15.31
N GLY A 516 10.27 12.83 14.65
CA GLY A 516 9.44 11.74 15.16
C GLY A 516 10.11 10.36 15.14
N TYR A 517 10.88 10.06 14.10
CA TYR A 517 11.41 8.71 13.83
C TYR A 517 12.93 8.62 13.89
N GLY A 518 13.64 9.74 13.93
CA GLY A 518 15.08 9.83 13.76
C GLY A 518 15.47 9.90 12.27
N LYS A 519 16.58 10.58 11.98
CA LYS A 519 17.02 10.89 10.60
C LYS A 519 17.27 9.64 9.76
N GLU A 520 17.93 8.65 10.33
CA GLU A 520 18.28 7.42 9.60
C GLU A 520 17.02 6.62 9.22
N ARG A 521 16.11 6.45 10.17
CA ARG A 521 14.85 5.72 9.94
C ARG A 521 13.92 6.47 9.00
N ALA A 522 13.80 7.79 9.13
CA ALA A 522 13.04 8.63 8.21
C ALA A 522 13.57 8.51 6.77
N THR A 523 14.90 8.56 6.60
CA THR A 523 15.54 8.39 5.29
C THR A 523 15.28 6.99 4.73
N ALA A 524 15.41 5.94 5.53
CA ALA A 524 15.13 4.56 5.12
C ALA A 524 13.68 4.39 4.67
N LEU A 525 12.71 4.92 5.44
CA LEU A 525 11.28 4.90 5.08
C LEU A 525 11.04 5.56 3.72
N ILE A 526 11.55 6.77 3.50
CA ILE A 526 11.34 7.51 2.26
C ILE A 526 11.95 6.77 1.05
N ASN A 527 13.11 6.14 1.23
CA ASN A 527 13.78 5.42 0.15
C ASN A 527 13.06 4.14 -0.28
N THR A 528 12.27 3.54 0.59
CA THR A 528 11.47 2.33 0.27
C THR A 528 10.17 2.64 -0.45
N ILE A 529 9.70 3.89 -0.40
CA ILE A 529 8.43 4.31 -1.00
C ILE A 529 8.56 4.43 -2.52
N GLY A 530 7.67 3.76 -3.25
CA GLY A 530 7.66 3.77 -4.71
C GLY A 530 7.00 5.00 -5.32
N ASN A 531 5.89 5.47 -4.75
CA ASN A 531 5.12 6.61 -5.25
C ASN A 531 5.37 7.83 -4.37
N PHE A 532 5.79 8.91 -4.96
CA PHE A 532 6.20 10.11 -4.24
C PHE A 532 5.54 11.35 -4.84
N PHE A 533 4.92 12.17 -3.99
CA PHE A 533 4.18 13.37 -4.36
C PHE A 533 4.60 14.52 -3.44
N SER A 534 5.02 15.61 -4.01
CA SER A 534 5.33 16.83 -3.27
C SER A 534 4.57 18.01 -3.85
N GLY A 535 3.73 18.63 -3.02
CA GLY A 535 3.28 19.99 -3.24
C GLY A 535 4.36 21.00 -2.81
N GLN A 536 3.96 22.21 -2.49
CA GLN A 536 4.87 23.22 -1.97
C GLN A 536 5.53 22.77 -0.67
N VAL A 537 6.87 22.79 -0.61
CA VAL A 537 7.69 22.54 0.59
C VAL A 537 8.88 23.49 0.59
N GLN A 538 9.49 23.73 1.73
CA GLN A 538 10.55 24.73 1.88
C GLN A 538 11.88 24.16 2.41
N GLY A 539 12.94 24.94 2.31
CA GLY A 539 14.24 24.66 2.93
C GLY A 539 14.87 23.34 2.48
N ASP A 540 15.38 22.58 3.47
CA ASP A 540 16.05 21.31 3.21
C ASP A 540 15.12 20.26 2.59
N THR A 541 13.83 20.31 2.86
CA THR A 541 12.82 19.46 2.22
C THR A 541 12.71 19.76 0.73
N ALA A 542 12.68 21.03 0.32
CA ALA A 542 12.68 21.39 -1.10
C ALA A 542 13.94 20.93 -1.82
N ARG A 543 15.10 21.02 -1.15
CA ARG A 543 16.39 20.50 -1.64
C ARG A 543 16.35 18.99 -1.79
N PHE A 544 15.83 18.29 -0.81
CA PHE A 544 15.68 16.83 -0.86
C PHE A 544 14.80 16.40 -2.03
N VAL A 545 13.63 17.02 -2.19
CA VAL A 545 12.71 16.77 -3.31
C VAL A 545 13.39 17.01 -4.65
N SER A 546 14.05 18.13 -4.81
CA SER A 546 14.79 18.48 -6.03
C SER A 546 15.87 17.43 -6.38
N ASN A 547 16.64 16.98 -5.39
CA ASN A 547 17.66 15.97 -5.57
C ASN A 547 17.13 14.59 -5.95
N MET A 548 15.92 14.23 -5.51
CA MET A 548 15.27 12.96 -5.89
C MET A 548 14.99 12.85 -7.38
N PHE A 549 14.74 13.96 -8.06
CA PHE A 549 14.54 13.98 -9.52
C PHE A 549 15.86 13.87 -10.29
N GLY A 550 16.98 14.13 -9.64
CA GLY A 550 18.29 14.04 -10.24
C GLY A 550 18.62 15.22 -11.16
N LYS A 551 19.66 15.02 -11.95
CA LYS A 551 20.20 16.04 -12.86
C LYS A 551 20.07 15.58 -14.30
N ASN A 552 19.77 16.52 -15.19
CA ASN A 552 19.76 16.29 -16.63
C ASN A 552 20.71 17.23 -17.34
N LEU A 553 21.10 16.86 -18.58
CA LEU A 553 21.91 17.70 -19.43
C LEU A 553 21.08 18.89 -19.93
N GLN A 554 21.40 20.08 -19.46
CA GLN A 554 20.77 21.32 -19.90
C GLN A 554 21.72 22.08 -20.86
N LYS A 555 21.14 22.55 -21.96
CA LYS A 555 21.84 23.36 -22.92
C LYS A 555 21.64 24.83 -22.58
N SER A 556 22.65 25.46 -22.01
CA SER A 556 22.67 26.92 -21.85
C SER A 556 23.29 27.55 -23.08
N THR A 557 22.59 28.49 -23.68
CA THR A 557 23.07 29.27 -24.79
C THR A 557 23.53 30.64 -24.26
N SER A 558 24.81 30.88 -24.21
CA SER A 558 25.33 32.21 -23.96
C SER A 558 25.60 32.93 -25.28
N VAL A 559 25.07 34.13 -25.38
CA VAL A 559 25.27 35.02 -26.54
C VAL A 559 26.15 36.15 -26.07
N SER A 560 27.38 36.20 -26.59
CA SER A 560 28.29 37.30 -26.39
C SER A 560 28.24 38.24 -27.60
N ILE A 561 27.94 39.50 -27.35
CA ILE A 561 27.96 40.54 -28.38
C ILE A 561 29.21 41.37 -28.11
N SER A 562 30.21 41.32 -29.04
CA SER A 562 31.39 42.19 -28.96
C SER A 562 31.05 43.60 -29.40
N GLN A 563 31.86 44.57 -28.99
CA GLN A 563 31.67 45.99 -29.35
C GLN A 563 31.69 46.24 -30.87
N ASP A 564 32.27 45.33 -31.63
CA ASP A 564 32.30 45.36 -33.09
C ASP A 564 31.10 44.72 -33.78
N GLY A 565 30.03 44.41 -33.02
CA GLY A 565 28.80 43.84 -33.56
C GLY A 565 28.84 42.34 -33.91
N ASN A 566 29.95 41.68 -33.64
CA ASN A 566 30.07 40.22 -33.85
C ASN A 566 29.33 39.47 -32.74
N ILE A 567 28.36 38.65 -33.14
CA ILE A 567 27.59 37.81 -32.25
C ILE A 567 28.25 36.44 -32.17
N SER A 568 28.81 36.10 -31.01
CA SER A 568 29.29 34.75 -30.71
C SER A 568 28.26 34.00 -29.89
N LYS A 569 27.81 32.86 -30.38
CA LYS A 569 26.85 32.01 -29.73
C LYS A 569 27.56 30.75 -29.21
N SER A 570 27.73 30.66 -27.91
CA SER A 570 28.29 29.48 -27.25
C SER A 570 27.15 28.64 -26.66
N VAL A 571 27.12 27.35 -26.98
CA VAL A 571 26.20 26.39 -26.40
C VAL A 571 26.99 25.52 -25.44
N ASN A 572 26.75 25.71 -24.15
CA ASN A 572 27.34 24.89 -23.09
C ASN A 572 26.32 23.85 -22.60
N GLU A 573 26.76 22.62 -22.50
CA GLU A 573 25.99 21.56 -21.89
C GLU A 573 26.40 21.43 -20.43
N THR A 574 25.49 21.78 -19.51
CA THR A 574 25.71 21.65 -18.07
C THR A 574 24.71 20.62 -17.49
N ARG A 575 25.12 19.90 -16.46
CA ARG A 575 24.23 19.02 -15.73
C ARG A 575 23.55 19.79 -14.60
N ASP A 576 22.30 20.18 -14.79
CA ASP A 576 21.52 20.90 -13.82
C ASP A 576 20.33 20.06 -13.32
N LEU A 577 19.78 20.45 -12.16
CA LEU A 577 18.62 19.79 -11.56
C LEU A 577 17.41 19.85 -12.50
N ILE A 578 16.69 18.73 -12.64
CA ILE A 578 15.48 18.66 -13.47
C ILE A 578 14.44 19.66 -12.95
N ILE A 579 14.24 19.66 -11.63
CA ILE A 579 13.34 20.60 -10.94
C ILE A 579 14.16 21.31 -9.86
N PRO A 580 14.52 22.60 -10.04
CA PRO A 580 15.27 23.37 -9.06
C PRO A 580 14.54 23.54 -7.73
N GLU A 581 15.30 23.65 -6.63
CA GLU A 581 14.77 23.81 -5.27
C GLU A 581 13.76 24.98 -5.15
N ASN A 582 14.10 26.12 -5.75
CA ASN A 582 13.24 27.30 -5.72
C ASN A 582 11.92 27.10 -6.46
N LYS A 583 11.83 26.22 -7.45
CA LYS A 583 10.57 25.86 -8.10
C LYS A 583 9.69 25.03 -7.17
N VAL A 584 10.26 24.04 -6.49
CA VAL A 584 9.55 23.23 -5.49
C VAL A 584 9.03 24.11 -4.34
N ALA A 585 9.87 25.07 -3.88
CA ALA A 585 9.50 25.98 -2.80
C ALA A 585 8.39 26.97 -3.16
N ASN A 586 8.21 27.27 -4.44
CA ASN A 586 7.23 28.23 -4.95
C ASN A 586 6.10 27.59 -5.75
N LEU A 587 5.85 26.28 -5.57
CA LEU A 587 4.71 25.63 -6.21
C LEU A 587 3.41 26.28 -5.76
N THR A 588 2.54 26.57 -6.72
CA THR A 588 1.20 27.06 -6.45
C THR A 588 0.31 25.93 -5.98
N GLN A 589 -0.71 26.23 -5.18
CA GLN A 589 -1.70 25.26 -4.71
C GLN A 589 -2.24 24.37 -5.85
N GLY A 590 -2.22 23.07 -5.61
CA GLY A 590 -2.67 22.05 -6.56
C GLY A 590 -1.62 21.64 -7.59
N PHE A 591 -0.47 22.34 -7.68
CA PHE A 591 0.69 21.84 -8.42
C PHE A 591 1.50 20.86 -7.59
N PHE A 592 1.82 19.75 -8.22
CA PHE A 592 2.63 18.70 -7.61
C PHE A 592 3.78 18.30 -8.51
N VAL A 593 4.87 17.93 -7.88
CA VAL A 593 6.01 17.26 -8.48
C VAL A 593 6.12 15.87 -7.86
N GLY A 594 6.51 14.89 -8.65
CA GLY A 594 6.58 13.56 -8.08
C GLY A 594 7.05 12.49 -9.05
N ARG A 595 7.02 11.28 -8.54
CA ARG A 595 7.27 10.07 -9.31
C ARG A 595 6.25 9.00 -8.95
N VAL A 596 5.89 8.15 -9.90
CA VAL A 596 5.07 6.96 -9.71
C VAL A 596 5.87 5.71 -10.03
N ALA A 597 5.54 4.63 -9.34
CA ALA A 597 6.11 3.33 -9.59
C ALA A 597 5.30 2.61 -10.67
N ASP A 598 5.99 1.87 -11.52
CA ASP A 598 5.39 0.95 -12.48
C ASP A 598 5.01 -0.37 -11.81
N ASP A 599 4.21 -1.15 -12.50
CA ASP A 599 4.00 -2.56 -12.22
C ASP A 599 4.56 -3.42 -13.34
N PHE A 600 4.80 -4.70 -13.05
CA PHE A 600 5.37 -5.63 -14.02
C PHE A 600 4.48 -5.77 -15.24
N ASP A 601 3.16 -5.81 -15.03
CA ASP A 601 2.17 -5.96 -16.10
C ASP A 601 1.77 -4.63 -16.77
N GLN A 602 2.12 -3.49 -16.15
CA GLN A 602 1.87 -2.15 -16.66
C GLN A 602 3.11 -1.27 -16.51
N PRO A 603 4.09 -1.40 -17.41
CA PRO A 603 5.28 -0.56 -17.38
C PRO A 603 4.93 0.89 -17.69
N ILE A 604 5.59 1.81 -16.99
CA ILE A 604 5.44 3.25 -17.17
C ILE A 604 6.77 3.81 -17.66
N ASP A 605 6.78 4.34 -18.87
CA ASP A 605 7.99 4.92 -19.48
C ASP A 605 8.43 6.21 -18.76
N LYS A 606 7.46 7.09 -18.48
CA LYS A 606 7.68 8.33 -17.74
C LYS A 606 7.17 8.20 -16.33
N LYS A 607 8.11 8.13 -15.38
CA LYS A 607 7.77 8.01 -13.96
C LYS A 607 7.64 9.37 -13.27
N LEU A 608 8.24 10.41 -13.83
CA LEU A 608 8.29 11.74 -13.26
C LEU A 608 7.18 12.63 -13.80
N PHE A 609 6.71 13.54 -12.98
CA PHE A 609 5.72 14.55 -13.37
C PHE A 609 5.93 15.88 -12.63
N HIS A 610 5.49 16.96 -13.28
CA HIS A 610 5.35 18.30 -12.74
C HIS A 610 4.12 18.93 -13.37
N CYS A 611 2.99 18.82 -12.72
CA CYS A 611 1.70 19.24 -13.28
C CYS A 611 0.72 19.68 -12.19
N LYS A 612 -0.37 20.32 -12.60
CA LYS A 612 -1.48 20.65 -11.71
C LYS A 612 -2.53 19.55 -11.75
N ILE A 613 -3.00 19.13 -10.57
CA ILE A 613 -4.11 18.20 -10.49
C ILE A 613 -5.39 18.94 -10.87
N ASP A 614 -6.15 18.38 -11.80
CA ASP A 614 -7.38 19.00 -12.35
C ASP A 614 -8.56 18.56 -11.50
N ILE A 615 -9.03 19.47 -10.65
CA ILE A 615 -10.10 19.21 -9.69
C ILE A 615 -11.31 20.06 -10.06
N ASP A 616 -12.43 19.40 -10.18
CA ASP A 616 -13.74 20.06 -10.31
C ASP A 616 -14.27 20.43 -8.91
N THR A 617 -13.91 21.63 -8.47
CA THR A 617 -14.32 22.15 -7.16
C THR A 617 -15.84 22.30 -7.03
N GLN A 618 -16.53 22.61 -8.12
CA GLN A 618 -17.99 22.79 -8.11
C GLN A 618 -18.68 21.44 -7.88
N LYS A 619 -18.22 20.40 -8.58
CA LYS A 619 -18.75 19.05 -8.39
C LYS A 619 -18.51 18.55 -6.98
N ILE A 620 -17.32 18.77 -6.41
CA ILE A 620 -17.01 18.37 -5.04
C ILE A 620 -17.93 19.07 -4.04
N GLU A 621 -18.13 20.40 -4.15
CA GLU A 621 -19.04 21.14 -3.30
C GLU A 621 -20.50 20.67 -3.41
N GLU A 622 -20.91 20.25 -4.61
CA GLU A 622 -22.25 19.69 -4.83
C GLU A 622 -22.41 18.31 -4.21
N ASP A 623 -21.36 17.50 -4.24
CA ASP A 623 -21.36 16.16 -3.67
C ASP A 623 -21.24 16.24 -2.14
N GLU A 624 -20.40 17.13 -1.59
CA GLU A 624 -20.30 17.38 -0.14
C GLU A 624 -21.64 17.83 0.47
N LYS A 625 -22.44 18.61 -0.25
CA LYS A 625 -23.79 19.00 0.21
C LYS A 625 -24.77 17.82 0.36
N LYS A 626 -24.49 16.69 -0.30
CA LYS A 626 -25.30 15.47 -0.23
C LYS A 626 -24.77 14.50 0.83
N PHE A 627 -23.62 14.78 1.40
CA PHE A 627 -23.00 13.91 2.39
C PHE A 627 -23.85 13.85 3.66
N VAL A 628 -23.93 12.64 4.18
CA VAL A 628 -24.59 12.34 5.46
C VAL A 628 -23.52 12.34 6.53
N ASP A 629 -23.80 12.97 7.65
CA ASP A 629 -22.93 12.96 8.80
C ASP A 629 -22.79 11.53 9.39
N ILE A 630 -21.68 11.29 10.05
CA ILE A 630 -21.49 10.06 10.82
C ILE A 630 -22.58 10.00 11.90
N PRO A 631 -23.37 8.91 11.96
CA PRO A 631 -24.47 8.81 12.91
C PRO A 631 -23.97 8.75 14.36
N ILE A 632 -24.86 9.02 15.29
CA ILE A 632 -24.61 8.71 16.70
C ILE A 632 -24.55 7.17 16.83
N ILE A 633 -23.43 6.69 17.33
CA ILE A 633 -23.11 5.26 17.42
C ILE A 633 -23.65 4.70 18.74
N THR A 634 -23.31 5.40 19.84
CA THR A 634 -23.73 5.01 21.17
C THR A 634 -24.78 5.98 21.71
N HIS A 635 -25.96 5.49 21.97
CA HIS A 635 -27.04 6.25 22.59
C HIS A 635 -26.95 6.10 24.11
N PHE A 636 -26.55 7.15 24.78
CA PHE A 636 -26.61 7.22 26.23
C PHE A 636 -28.04 7.64 26.63
N ASP A 637 -28.69 6.87 27.49
CA ASP A 637 -30.02 7.19 27.99
C ASP A 637 -30.05 8.57 28.63
N LYS A 638 -31.15 9.29 28.44
CA LYS A 638 -31.28 10.71 28.84
C LYS A 638 -31.03 11.00 30.33
N GLY A 639 -30.85 9.99 31.18
CA GLY A 639 -30.51 10.12 32.61
C GLY A 639 -29.07 9.78 32.95
N ASN A 640 -28.38 9.08 32.10
CA ASN A 640 -27.00 8.64 32.33
C ASN A 640 -26.07 9.44 31.42
N ALA A 641 -25.52 10.53 31.90
CA ALA A 641 -24.37 11.13 31.22
C ALA A 641 -23.27 10.08 31.09
N PRO A 642 -22.54 10.03 29.95
CA PRO A 642 -21.40 9.11 29.79
C PRO A 642 -20.50 9.06 31.03
N GLN A 643 -20.33 10.15 31.70
CA GLN A 643 -19.58 10.30 32.95
C GLN A 643 -20.11 9.43 34.10
N ILE A 644 -21.44 9.34 34.28
CA ILE A 644 -22.04 8.53 35.35
C ILE A 644 -21.86 7.05 35.05
N TYR A 645 -22.09 6.65 33.82
CA TYR A 645 -21.89 5.25 33.39
C TYR A 645 -20.42 4.82 33.53
N MET A 646 -19.50 5.73 33.20
CA MET A 646 -18.07 5.49 33.34
C MET A 646 -17.64 5.49 34.81
N GLN A 647 -18.24 6.30 35.64
CA GLN A 647 -17.99 6.30 37.07
C GLN A 647 -18.50 5.02 37.73
N GLU A 648 -19.69 4.52 37.38
CA GLU A 648 -20.21 3.24 37.84
C GLU A 648 -19.32 2.08 37.40
N TYR A 649 -18.88 2.05 36.15
CA TYR A 649 -17.97 1.06 35.63
C TYR A 649 -16.59 1.09 36.30
N TYR A 650 -16.07 2.27 36.58
CA TYR A 650 -14.85 2.47 37.30
C TYR A 650 -14.96 2.02 38.76
N GLU A 651 -16.08 2.33 39.44
CA GLU A 651 -16.34 1.89 40.80
C GLU A 651 -16.49 0.36 40.89
N GLU A 652 -17.18 -0.27 39.94
CA GLU A 652 -17.28 -1.71 39.87
C GLU A 652 -15.89 -2.37 39.67
N PHE A 653 -15.12 -1.82 38.79
CA PHE A 653 -13.77 -2.31 38.51
C PHE A 653 -12.83 -2.15 39.68
N THR A 654 -12.78 -0.98 40.28
CA THR A 654 -11.91 -0.70 41.47
C THR A 654 -12.35 -1.49 42.71
N SER A 655 -13.64 -1.71 42.91
CA SER A 655 -14.15 -2.60 43.94
C SER A 655 -13.68 -4.05 43.74
N HIS A 656 -13.72 -4.52 42.51
CA HIS A 656 -13.29 -5.86 42.14
C HIS A 656 -11.79 -6.07 42.36
N PHE A 657 -10.97 -5.06 42.06
CA PHE A 657 -9.53 -5.06 42.35
C PHE A 657 -9.21 -4.92 43.82
N LYS A 658 -9.94 -4.07 44.58
CA LYS A 658 -9.83 -3.95 46.02
C LYS A 658 -10.22 -5.22 46.77
N ASP A 659 -11.26 -5.93 46.30
CA ASP A 659 -11.62 -7.22 46.85
C ASP A 659 -10.57 -8.28 46.58
N TYR A 660 -9.87 -8.16 45.48
CA TYR A 660 -8.71 -8.98 45.14
C TYR A 660 -7.51 -8.70 46.04
N THR A 661 -7.12 -7.44 46.21
CA THR A 661 -5.98 -7.01 47.04
C THR A 661 -6.25 -7.28 48.55
N ASN A 662 -7.51 -7.25 48.99
CA ASN A 662 -7.87 -7.55 50.36
C ASN A 662 -7.92 -9.05 50.73
N GLY A 663 -7.54 -9.92 49.80
CA GLY A 663 -7.50 -11.37 50.03
C GLY A 663 -8.87 -12.04 50.11
N LYS A 664 -9.94 -11.30 49.75
CA LYS A 664 -11.34 -11.81 49.78
C LYS A 664 -11.72 -12.57 48.52
N ASN A 665 -10.99 -12.37 47.46
CA ASN A 665 -11.23 -13.11 46.21
C ASN A 665 -10.15 -14.18 46.01
N SER A 666 -10.45 -15.36 46.50
CA SER A 666 -9.58 -16.54 46.38
C SER A 666 -9.32 -16.99 44.91
N GLU A 667 -10.03 -16.45 43.93
CA GLU A 667 -9.92 -16.88 42.54
C GLU A 667 -8.60 -16.52 41.85
N ALA A 668 -8.03 -15.36 42.12
CA ALA A 668 -6.76 -14.99 41.52
C ALA A 668 -5.59 -15.61 42.29
N ILE A 669 -5.70 -15.74 43.62
CA ILE A 669 -4.80 -16.57 44.45
C ILE A 669 -4.90 -18.01 43.98
N LEU A 670 -6.09 -18.54 43.70
CA LEU A 670 -6.34 -19.84 43.14
C LEU A 670 -5.74 -19.98 41.73
N MET A 671 -5.77 -18.96 40.87
CA MET A 671 -5.15 -18.97 39.58
C MET A 671 -3.63 -18.89 39.66
N MET A 672 -3.10 -18.11 40.60
CA MET A 672 -1.68 -18.07 40.96
C MET A 672 -1.22 -19.41 41.48
N GLU A 673 -1.98 -20.01 42.37
CA GLU A 673 -1.71 -21.33 42.92
C GLU A 673 -1.84 -22.41 41.84
N GLN A 674 -2.79 -22.29 40.89
CA GLN A 674 -2.90 -23.17 39.75
C GLN A 674 -1.69 -23.15 38.81
N ILE A 675 -1.06 -21.98 38.65
CA ILE A 675 0.18 -21.82 37.89
C ILE A 675 1.39 -22.33 38.66
N LEU A 676 1.40 -22.14 40.00
CA LEU A 676 2.49 -22.56 40.88
C LEU A 676 2.45 -24.05 41.24
N CYS A 677 1.27 -24.65 41.30
CA CYS A 677 1.09 -26.06 41.69
C CYS A 677 1.41 -27.08 40.61
N LYS A 678 2.20 -26.75 39.62
CA LYS A 678 2.79 -27.77 38.74
C LYS A 678 3.78 -28.71 39.42
N SER A 679 4.14 -28.47 40.70
CA SER A 679 5.13 -29.21 41.41
C SER A 679 4.66 -29.96 42.69
N ASP A 680 3.45 -29.71 43.19
CA ASP A 680 2.97 -30.35 44.42
C ASP A 680 1.62 -31.05 44.29
N SER A 681 1.62 -32.32 44.60
CA SER A 681 0.51 -33.29 44.46
C SER A 681 -0.65 -33.16 45.46
N ASN A 682 -0.64 -32.10 46.31
CA ASN A 682 -1.58 -31.98 47.44
C ASN A 682 -2.57 -30.77 47.36
N CYS A 683 -2.64 -30.06 46.25
CA CYS A 683 -3.55 -28.94 46.12
C CYS A 683 -4.94 -29.36 45.68
N VAL A 684 -5.95 -29.04 46.49
CA VAL A 684 -7.37 -29.34 46.24
C VAL A 684 -8.03 -28.08 45.64
N TYR A 685 -8.48 -28.18 44.41
CA TYR A 685 -9.11 -27.05 43.71
C TYR A 685 -10.52 -27.41 43.23
N THR A 686 -11.46 -26.50 43.38
CA THR A 686 -12.81 -26.57 42.80
C THR A 686 -12.82 -25.86 41.44
N LEU A 687 -13.15 -26.58 40.39
CA LEU A 687 -13.32 -26.05 39.07
C LEU A 687 -14.66 -25.38 38.89
N ASN A 688 -14.65 -24.17 38.35
CA ASN A 688 -15.85 -23.53 37.92
C ASN A 688 -16.18 -23.97 36.48
N TYR A 689 -17.41 -24.42 36.25
CA TYR A 689 -17.91 -24.88 34.95
C TYR A 689 -17.82 -23.78 33.89
N ASP A 690 -17.82 -22.51 34.31
CA ASP A 690 -17.76 -21.35 33.46
C ASP A 690 -16.39 -21.17 32.76
N ASP A 691 -15.28 -21.58 33.37
CA ASP A 691 -13.93 -21.52 32.78
C ASP A 691 -13.77 -22.40 31.54
N PHE A 692 -14.49 -23.53 31.51
CA PHE A 692 -14.53 -24.44 30.39
C PHE A 692 -15.40 -23.90 29.23
N GLN A 693 -16.43 -23.11 29.56
CA GLN A 693 -17.32 -22.54 28.58
C GLN A 693 -16.65 -21.55 27.65
N ILE A 694 -15.66 -20.76 28.15
CA ILE A 694 -14.99 -19.72 27.38
C ILE A 694 -14.16 -20.33 26.24
N ASP A 695 -13.38 -21.37 26.52
CA ASP A 695 -12.53 -22.02 25.52
C ASP A 695 -13.35 -22.77 24.45
N CYS A 696 -14.47 -23.37 24.85
CA CYS A 696 -15.39 -24.05 23.93
C CYS A 696 -16.21 -23.08 23.07
N ASN A 697 -16.55 -21.89 23.57
CA ASN A 697 -17.30 -20.90 22.82
C ASN A 697 -16.49 -20.32 21.65
N ASN A 698 -15.21 -20.08 21.83
CA ASN A 698 -14.33 -19.58 20.76
C ASN A 698 -14.11 -20.64 19.66
N LEU A 699 -13.97 -21.90 20.03
CA LEU A 699 -13.84 -23.00 19.08
C LEU A 699 -15.17 -23.29 18.34
N SER A 700 -16.31 -23.28 19.05
CA SER A 700 -17.62 -23.48 18.43
C SER A 700 -18.01 -22.34 17.50
N TYR A 701 -17.65 -21.10 17.81
CA TYR A 701 -17.90 -19.94 16.95
C TYR A 701 -17.13 -20.04 15.64
N PHE A 702 -15.85 -20.40 15.70
CA PHE A 702 -15.00 -20.60 14.52
C PHE A 702 -15.54 -21.74 13.64
N THR A 703 -15.86 -22.88 14.24
CA THR A 703 -16.41 -24.05 13.54
C THR A 703 -17.80 -23.77 12.97
N LEU A 704 -18.61 -23.00 13.70
CA LEU A 704 -19.92 -22.57 13.26
C LEU A 704 -19.84 -21.64 12.04
N ASN A 705 -18.87 -20.75 12.00
CA ASN A 705 -18.65 -19.88 10.85
C ASN A 705 -18.19 -20.65 9.60
N ILE A 706 -17.28 -21.60 9.74
CA ILE A 706 -16.89 -22.50 8.66
C ILE A 706 -18.09 -23.31 8.16
N LEU A 707 -18.88 -23.87 9.07
CA LEU A 707 -20.07 -24.65 8.72
C LEU A 707 -21.20 -23.78 8.16
N LYS A 708 -21.41 -22.58 8.67
CA LYS A 708 -22.36 -21.62 8.09
C LYS A 708 -21.99 -21.25 6.66
N THR A 709 -20.69 -21.07 6.40
CA THR A 709 -20.17 -20.72 5.07
C THR A 709 -20.26 -21.91 4.11
N LYS A 710 -19.91 -23.12 4.58
CA LYS A 710 -19.94 -24.33 3.74
C LYS A 710 -21.34 -24.94 3.57
N LEU A 711 -22.22 -24.80 4.57
CA LEU A 711 -23.53 -25.45 4.61
C LEU A 711 -24.70 -24.47 4.44
N ASN A 712 -24.42 -23.19 4.24
CA ASN A 712 -25.44 -22.15 4.01
C ASN A 712 -26.60 -22.17 5.03
N ILE A 713 -26.29 -22.38 6.31
CA ILE A 713 -27.28 -22.49 7.38
C ILE A 713 -27.84 -21.10 7.73
N HIS A 714 -29.15 -20.97 7.77
CA HIS A 714 -29.85 -19.72 8.08
C HIS A 714 -29.49 -19.17 9.47
N LYS A 715 -29.34 -17.84 9.59
CA LYS A 715 -28.98 -17.13 10.84
C LYS A 715 -29.88 -17.39 12.05
N SER A 716 -31.10 -17.87 11.82
CA SER A 716 -32.14 -18.16 12.86
C SER A 716 -32.06 -19.55 13.47
N PHE A 717 -31.13 -20.39 13.02
CA PHE A 717 -30.93 -21.67 13.65
C PHE A 717 -30.43 -21.46 15.07
N THR A 718 -31.14 -22.01 16.07
CA THR A 718 -30.86 -21.73 17.48
C THR A 718 -29.45 -22.15 17.85
N GLN A 719 -28.55 -21.19 17.79
CA GLN A 719 -27.11 -21.33 18.11
C GLN A 719 -26.93 -21.98 19.48
N GLU A 720 -27.82 -21.64 20.41
CA GLU A 720 -27.85 -22.14 21.78
C GLU A 720 -28.07 -23.66 21.85
N LEU A 721 -28.96 -24.21 21.02
CA LEU A 721 -29.24 -25.67 20.98
C LEU A 721 -28.04 -26.42 20.37
N PHE A 722 -27.45 -25.88 19.34
CA PHE A 722 -26.30 -26.43 18.66
C PHE A 722 -25.07 -26.43 19.58
N ASP A 723 -24.78 -25.29 20.21
CA ASP A 723 -23.67 -25.15 21.14
C ASP A 723 -23.81 -26.10 22.35
N LYS A 724 -24.99 -26.22 22.89
CA LYS A 724 -25.27 -27.11 24.03
C LYS A 724 -25.05 -28.59 23.67
N LYS A 725 -25.40 -29.01 22.45
CA LYS A 725 -25.20 -30.40 22.00
C LYS A 725 -23.73 -30.68 21.68
N ILE A 726 -23.03 -29.76 20.99
CA ILE A 726 -21.62 -29.90 20.72
C ILE A 726 -20.83 -29.99 22.03
N LYS A 727 -21.05 -29.08 22.96
CA LYS A 727 -20.41 -29.11 24.29
C LYS A 727 -20.59 -30.45 24.97
N LYS A 728 -21.79 -30.97 24.97
CA LYS A 728 -22.10 -32.25 25.61
C LYS A 728 -21.38 -33.43 24.93
N LYS A 729 -21.27 -33.43 23.59
CA LYS A 729 -20.55 -34.48 22.84
C LYS A 729 -19.05 -34.33 22.99
N LEU A 730 -18.50 -33.15 22.93
CA LEU A 730 -17.05 -32.86 23.16
C LEU A 730 -16.62 -33.34 24.55
N ILE A 731 -17.40 -33.03 25.59
CA ILE A 731 -17.11 -33.50 26.95
C ILE A 731 -17.14 -35.03 27.01
N LYS A 732 -18.13 -35.68 26.40
CA LYS A 732 -18.18 -37.14 26.33
C LYS A 732 -17.02 -37.75 25.58
N TYR A 733 -16.63 -37.16 24.45
CA TYR A 733 -15.51 -37.61 23.63
C TYR A 733 -14.18 -37.55 24.41
N TYR A 734 -13.88 -36.43 25.04
CA TYR A 734 -12.65 -36.28 25.81
C TYR A 734 -12.64 -37.10 27.11
N ILE A 735 -13.77 -37.28 27.75
CA ILE A 735 -13.88 -38.23 28.87
C ILE A 735 -13.58 -39.63 28.41
N LYS A 736 -14.09 -40.06 27.23
CA LYS A 736 -13.82 -41.38 26.66
C LYS A 736 -12.32 -41.55 26.36
N GLN A 737 -11.66 -40.58 25.75
CA GLN A 737 -10.21 -40.61 25.54
C GLN A 737 -9.43 -40.70 26.84
N LEU A 738 -9.84 -40.02 27.90
CA LEU A 738 -9.20 -40.11 29.21
C LEU A 738 -9.38 -41.49 29.85
N CYS A 739 -10.55 -42.17 29.64
CA CYS A 739 -10.76 -43.54 30.11
C CYS A 739 -9.85 -44.55 29.40
N ASP A 740 -9.58 -44.34 28.08
CA ASP A 740 -8.74 -45.21 27.30
C ASP A 740 -7.22 -45.10 27.69
N TYR A 741 -6.81 -44.12 28.47
CA TYR A 741 -5.42 -43.90 28.91
C TYR A 741 -5.10 -44.35 30.35
N ASP A 742 -5.90 -45.28 30.98
CA ASP A 742 -5.67 -45.75 32.35
C ASP A 742 -5.62 -44.64 33.44
N PHE A 743 -5.84 -43.40 33.06
CA PHE A 743 -5.70 -42.23 33.94
C PHE A 743 -6.85 -42.11 34.92
N LEU A 744 -8.04 -42.44 34.50
CA LEU A 744 -9.23 -42.39 35.34
C LEU A 744 -9.32 -43.60 36.30
N GLU A 745 -8.76 -44.77 35.96
CA GLU A 745 -8.74 -45.93 36.85
C GLU A 745 -7.89 -45.64 38.10
N ARG A 746 -6.76 -44.96 37.95
CA ARG A 746 -5.95 -44.54 39.12
C ARG A 746 -6.62 -43.46 39.98
N MET A 747 -7.53 -42.68 39.42
CA MET A 747 -8.22 -41.56 40.09
C MET A 747 -9.56 -42.00 40.69
N GLY A 748 -10.04 -43.19 40.45
CA GLY A 748 -11.29 -43.69 41.00
C GLY A 748 -11.34 -43.85 42.53
N GLN A 749 -10.21 -43.61 43.19
CA GLN A 749 -10.11 -43.62 44.67
C GLN A 749 -10.27 -42.24 45.29
N TYR A 750 -10.37 -41.15 44.52
CA TYR A 750 -10.50 -39.79 45.01
C TYR A 750 -11.89 -39.20 44.80
N ASN A 751 -12.34 -38.36 45.71
CA ASN A 751 -13.68 -37.74 45.74
C ASN A 751 -14.08 -37.09 44.38
N GLY A 752 -15.38 -37.29 44.00
CA GLY A 752 -15.90 -36.95 42.66
C GLY A 752 -15.70 -35.52 42.12
N ASN A 753 -15.37 -34.56 42.98
CA ASN A 753 -15.04 -33.19 42.57
C ASN A 753 -13.58 -33.01 42.06
N GLN A 754 -12.65 -33.81 42.55
CA GLN A 754 -11.25 -33.80 42.13
C GLN A 754 -11.09 -34.32 40.71
N ASN A 755 -11.85 -35.34 40.33
CA ASN A 755 -11.79 -35.91 38.99
C ASN A 755 -12.19 -34.89 37.89
N ARG A 756 -13.17 -34.02 38.17
CA ARG A 756 -13.55 -32.97 37.25
C ARG A 756 -12.44 -31.96 36.99
N TYR A 757 -11.68 -31.63 38.01
CA TYR A 757 -10.57 -30.69 37.93
C TYR A 757 -9.43 -31.16 37.04
N TYR A 758 -8.93 -32.35 37.26
CA TYR A 758 -7.86 -32.95 36.47
C TYR A 758 -8.24 -33.14 35.01
N VAL A 759 -9.47 -33.59 34.75
CA VAL A 759 -10.03 -33.67 33.38
C VAL A 759 -9.98 -32.33 32.66
N THR A 760 -10.35 -31.24 33.31
CA THR A 760 -10.41 -29.93 32.68
C THR A 760 -8.99 -29.33 32.45
N ILE A 761 -8.03 -29.51 33.38
CA ILE A 761 -6.63 -29.11 33.17
C ILE A 761 -6.02 -29.88 31.99
N TRP A 762 -6.25 -31.18 31.95
CA TRP A 762 -5.77 -32.00 30.86
C TRP A 762 -6.42 -31.58 29.54
N MET A 763 -7.70 -31.34 29.50
CA MET A 763 -8.40 -30.85 28.33
C MET A 763 -7.85 -29.49 27.86
N LYS A 764 -7.61 -28.55 28.78
CA LYS A 764 -6.97 -27.26 28.46
C LYS A 764 -5.55 -27.43 27.92
N ALA A 765 -4.75 -28.29 28.52
CA ALA A 765 -3.41 -28.60 28.08
C ALA A 765 -3.41 -29.34 26.72
N HIS A 766 -4.34 -30.27 26.54
CA HIS A 766 -4.51 -31.02 25.30
C HIS A 766 -5.00 -30.13 24.15
N VAL A 767 -5.95 -29.23 24.40
CA VAL A 767 -6.39 -28.23 23.42
C VAL A 767 -5.22 -27.35 22.96
N ARG A 768 -4.38 -26.90 23.88
CA ARG A 768 -3.20 -26.07 23.53
C ARG A 768 -2.13 -26.85 22.75
N ALA A 769 -1.90 -28.11 23.10
CA ALA A 769 -0.87 -28.94 22.49
C ALA A 769 -1.26 -29.52 21.11
N ASN A 770 -2.55 -29.70 20.85
CA ASN A 770 -3.06 -30.40 19.66
C ASN A 770 -4.15 -29.60 18.93
N TYR A 771 -3.93 -28.31 18.75
CA TYR A 771 -4.94 -27.41 18.15
C TYR A 771 -5.49 -27.90 16.79
N TYR A 772 -4.67 -28.36 15.90
CA TYR A 772 -5.09 -28.81 14.56
C TYR A 772 -5.89 -30.12 14.64
N LYS A 773 -5.45 -31.08 15.43
CA LYS A 773 -6.18 -32.34 15.60
C LYS A 773 -7.54 -32.14 16.26
N ILE A 774 -7.63 -31.22 17.23
CA ILE A 774 -8.88 -30.86 17.88
C ILE A 774 -9.83 -30.17 16.90
N LYS A 775 -9.32 -29.42 15.94
CA LYS A 775 -10.12 -28.81 14.88
C LYS A 775 -10.81 -29.86 14.01
N GLU A 776 -10.11 -30.96 13.68
CA GLU A 776 -10.70 -32.09 12.96
C GLU A 776 -11.72 -32.85 13.82
N ASP A 777 -11.40 -33.15 15.08
CA ASP A 777 -12.30 -33.79 16.03
C ASP A 777 -13.59 -32.97 16.26
N ILE A 778 -13.48 -31.66 16.32
CA ILE A 778 -14.63 -30.73 16.44
C ILE A 778 -15.46 -30.73 15.16
N LEU A 779 -14.85 -30.79 14.00
CA LEU A 779 -15.56 -30.85 12.72
C LEU A 779 -16.36 -32.13 12.62
N GLU A 780 -15.76 -33.27 12.96
CA GLU A 780 -16.44 -34.58 13.01
C GLU A 780 -17.62 -34.61 13.99
N ILE A 781 -17.39 -34.15 15.24
CA ILE A 781 -18.44 -34.05 16.26
C ILE A 781 -19.53 -33.08 15.82
N THR A 782 -19.19 -32.03 15.11
CA THR A 782 -20.15 -31.04 14.63
C THR A 782 -21.00 -31.61 13.51
N THR A 783 -20.43 -32.38 12.61
CA THR A 783 -21.14 -33.09 11.54
C THR A 783 -22.12 -34.11 12.15
N GLU A 784 -21.68 -34.90 13.13
CA GLU A 784 -22.57 -35.80 13.86
C GLU A 784 -23.74 -35.09 14.57
N VAL A 785 -23.49 -33.91 15.16
CA VAL A 785 -24.56 -33.10 15.80
C VAL A 785 -25.56 -32.57 14.78
N ILE A 786 -25.08 -32.16 13.59
CA ILE A 786 -25.97 -31.74 12.50
C ILE A 786 -26.81 -32.89 12.02
N ASP A 787 -26.23 -34.06 11.81
CA ASP A 787 -26.98 -35.26 11.42
C ASP A 787 -28.02 -35.67 12.46
N GLU A 788 -27.73 -35.53 13.76
CA GLU A 788 -28.69 -35.76 14.83
C GLU A 788 -29.85 -34.74 14.84
N LEU A 789 -29.52 -33.48 14.54
CA LEU A 789 -30.51 -32.42 14.45
C LEU A 789 -31.40 -32.56 13.21
N LEU A 790 -30.86 -33.04 12.11
CA LEU A 790 -31.57 -33.29 10.85
C LEU A 790 -32.54 -34.46 10.93
N LYS A 791 -32.43 -35.36 11.93
CA LYS A 791 -33.40 -36.37 12.20
C LYS A 791 -34.72 -35.79 12.74
N ASN A 792 -34.74 -34.54 13.20
CA ASN A 792 -35.95 -33.87 13.68
C ASN A 792 -36.62 -33.08 12.52
N PRO A 793 -37.91 -33.37 12.19
CA PRO A 793 -38.61 -32.69 11.08
C PRO A 793 -38.72 -31.18 11.21
N GLU A 794 -38.77 -30.65 12.44
CA GLU A 794 -38.84 -29.21 12.67
C GLU A 794 -37.53 -28.51 12.35
N THR A 795 -36.40 -29.14 12.64
CA THR A 795 -35.07 -28.59 12.33
C THR A 795 -34.69 -28.74 10.87
N GLN A 796 -35.21 -29.77 10.16
CA GLN A 796 -35.00 -29.93 8.71
C GLN A 796 -35.46 -28.71 7.91
N ARG A 797 -36.54 -28.05 8.33
CA ARG A 797 -37.11 -26.88 7.66
C ARG A 797 -36.19 -25.65 7.70
N LEU A 798 -35.18 -25.66 8.56
CA LEU A 798 -34.24 -24.57 8.75
C LEU A 798 -32.97 -24.71 7.89
N PHE A 799 -32.78 -25.87 7.26
CA PHE A 799 -31.65 -26.14 6.38
C PHE A 799 -32.03 -25.92 4.92
N ARG A 800 -31.12 -25.53 4.09
CA ARG A 800 -31.32 -25.39 2.65
C ARG A 800 -31.65 -26.74 2.02
N SER A 801 -32.47 -26.72 0.98
CA SER A 801 -32.93 -27.91 0.26
C SER A 801 -31.78 -28.81 -0.24
N GLU A 802 -30.72 -28.24 -0.75
CA GLU A 802 -29.53 -28.96 -1.24
C GLU A 802 -28.83 -29.78 -0.16
N TYR A 803 -28.65 -29.20 1.04
CA TYR A 803 -28.04 -29.94 2.14
C TYR A 803 -28.92 -31.08 2.62
N LEU A 804 -30.23 -30.88 2.66
CA LEU A 804 -31.19 -31.91 2.99
C LEU A 804 -31.21 -33.02 1.94
N GLU A 805 -31.08 -32.69 0.68
CA GLU A 805 -31.02 -33.66 -0.42
C GLU A 805 -29.72 -34.47 -0.36
N ARG A 806 -28.58 -33.83 -0.17
CA ARG A 806 -27.27 -34.49 0.03
C ARG A 806 -27.29 -35.39 1.27
N TRP A 807 -27.85 -34.92 2.38
CA TRP A 807 -28.00 -35.73 3.60
C TRP A 807 -28.88 -36.96 3.39
N ARG A 808 -29.98 -36.83 2.65
CA ARG A 808 -30.85 -37.97 2.28
C ARG A 808 -30.13 -38.97 1.41
N ASN A 809 -29.38 -38.49 0.41
CA ASN A 809 -28.59 -39.35 -0.48
C ASN A 809 -27.54 -40.15 0.28
N ILE A 810 -26.90 -39.57 1.29
CA ILE A 810 -25.97 -40.27 2.19
C ILE A 810 -26.69 -41.32 3.04
N GLN A 811 -27.87 -41.00 3.61
CA GLN A 811 -28.66 -41.94 4.42
C GLN A 811 -29.23 -43.09 3.59
N GLU A 812 -29.48 -42.84 2.30
CA GLU A 812 -29.99 -43.86 1.35
C GLU A 812 -28.88 -44.69 0.70
N GLY A 813 -27.60 -44.46 1.07
CA GLY A 813 -26.45 -45.21 0.54
C GLY A 813 -26.14 -44.93 -0.94
N MET A 814 -26.56 -43.79 -1.47
CA MET A 814 -26.36 -43.39 -2.87
C MET A 814 -25.02 -42.70 -3.15
N TYR A 815 -24.16 -42.50 -2.16
CA TYR A 815 -22.84 -41.91 -2.33
C TYR A 815 -21.77 -42.88 -1.84
N ASP A 816 -20.76 -43.12 -2.72
CA ASP A 816 -19.55 -43.83 -2.35
C ASP A 816 -18.69 -42.95 -1.41
N GLU A 817 -18.08 -43.55 -0.41
CA GLU A 817 -17.19 -42.88 0.59
C GLU A 817 -15.99 -42.17 -0.06
N GLU A 818 -15.61 -42.53 -1.28
CA GLU A 818 -14.46 -41.95 -1.99
C GLU A 818 -14.64 -40.48 -2.43
N MET A 819 -15.88 -39.97 -2.47
CA MET A 819 -16.13 -38.60 -2.87
C MET A 819 -16.00 -37.55 -1.74
N TYR A 820 -15.78 -38.02 -0.50
CA TYR A 820 -15.58 -37.13 0.66
C TYR A 820 -14.16 -36.60 0.78
N ASP A 821 -13.16 -37.28 0.17
CA ASP A 821 -11.76 -36.92 0.31
C ASP A 821 -11.26 -35.95 -0.77
N GLU A 822 -11.85 -35.92 -1.98
CA GLU A 822 -11.34 -35.06 -3.07
C GLU A 822 -11.85 -33.62 -3.06
N GLU A 823 -13.04 -33.33 -2.55
CA GLU A 823 -13.54 -31.95 -2.46
C GLU A 823 -13.08 -31.17 -1.21
N MET A 824 -12.51 -31.85 -0.21
CA MET A 824 -12.02 -31.23 1.03
C MET A 824 -10.52 -30.89 0.96
N TYR A 825 -9.79 -31.36 -0.06
CA TYR A 825 -8.32 -31.17 -0.20
C TYR A 825 -7.88 -30.16 -1.26
N ASP A 826 -8.80 -29.56 -2.04
CA ASP A 826 -8.46 -28.59 -3.08
C ASP A 826 -8.39 -27.12 -2.59
N GLU A 827 -8.46 -26.87 -1.30
CA GLU A 827 -7.91 -25.62 -0.75
C GLU A 827 -6.53 -25.92 -0.19
N GLU A 828 -5.50 -25.63 -1.00
CA GLU A 828 -4.11 -25.58 -0.61
C GLU A 828 -3.95 -24.86 0.74
N ILE A 829 -3.95 -25.64 1.82
CA ILE A 829 -3.36 -25.20 3.08
C ILE A 829 -1.86 -25.35 2.85
N TYR A 830 -1.21 -24.26 2.48
CA TYR A 830 0.23 -24.16 2.39
C TYR A 830 0.86 -24.62 3.69
N ASP A 831 1.65 -25.64 3.54
CA ASP A 831 2.58 -26.23 4.45
C ASP A 831 3.55 -25.17 5.01
N ASP A 832 3.23 -24.59 6.15
CA ASP A 832 4.20 -23.86 6.96
C ASP A 832 4.87 -24.86 7.89
N THR A 833 5.83 -25.58 7.29
CA THR A 833 6.82 -26.32 8.05
C THR A 833 7.68 -25.37 8.88
N TRP A 834 7.25 -25.06 10.07
CA TRP A 834 8.12 -24.53 11.10
C TRP A 834 8.98 -25.66 11.66
N ASN A 835 10.19 -25.78 11.11
CA ASN A 835 11.25 -26.54 11.72
C ASN A 835 11.64 -25.90 13.06
N TYR A 836 11.30 -26.55 14.15
CA TYR A 836 11.95 -26.30 15.41
C TYR A 836 13.30 -27.03 15.42
N PRO A 837 14.42 -26.38 15.71
CA PRO A 837 15.66 -27.07 16.04
C PRO A 837 15.50 -27.71 17.41
N SER A 838 15.98 -28.94 17.49
CA SER A 838 16.06 -29.80 18.66
C SER A 838 16.83 -29.19 19.83
#